data_89ff91cf0a249aa03c8c8cc7d1be993a
#
_entry.id   89ff91cf0a249aa03c8c8cc7d1be993a
#
_cell.length_a   1.000
_cell.length_b   1.000
_cell.length_c   1.000
_cell.angle_alpha   90.00
_cell.angle_beta   90.00
_cell.angle_gamma   90.00
#
_symmetry.space_group_name_H-M   'P 1'
#
loop_
_entity.id
_entity.type
_entity.pdbx_description
1 polymer ?
#
loop_
_entity_poly.entity_id
_entity_poly.type
_entity_poly.pdbx_seq_one_letter_code
_entity_poly.pdbx_strand_id
1 'polypeptide(L)'
;MRVHLACRRMSLREADILEYYLKNVPGVTAVKVFDRTQDAIITYQTDRTALIRALAAFSFASEQAIALVPEHTSRQLNREYEDKLVFTVCRRAFSRLFLPYPITTAIALFRSVKYIKEGLKALWHGKLSVAVLDATAVTVSMLRGDFNTAGSVMFMLRLGEILEEWTHKKSVADLAGAMALNVDKVWLQSGETELLVPIGDVRPGDRMIVRTGNLIPLDGKVVSGEATVNQASITGESLPVAKRAGSYVYAGTVIEEGECVVSVEKALGGGRYDRIVRMIEESEKLKSTAEDKASRLADRLVPWTLGGTALTYLLTRNVTKMLAVLMVDFSCALKLSMPIAVLSAMRESSSYHISVKGGRFLEAVSKADTVVFDKTGTLTYATPKVAQIVTFGGHEASEMLRLAACLEEHYPHSMANAVVDEAKRQNLKHEEYHSQVQYVVAHGISSMVEGKKVLIGSAHFVFEDEGCTIPAAEQEKFDTLDAQYSHLYLCIAGELAAVICISDPLRAEAKDAIRALHACGIRKVVMMTGDNRRTAAAVAAEVGVDEFFAEVLPEDKAAFIRSEKAAGRTVIMIGNGVNDSLALSEADAGVAISTGAAIAREIADITIASEDLFELVTLRRISEALMARIHRNYRTIVGFNLGLIIFGVAGILPPTTSALLHNASTLAISLKSMTNLLPAAAV
;
A
#
# COMPACT_ATOMS: atom_id res chain seq x y z
N MET A 1 -18.74 1.94 -26.84
CA MET A 1 -19.85 1.12 -27.38
C MET A 1 -21.00 1.14 -26.39
N ARG A 2 -22.25 1.26 -26.86
CA ARG A 2 -23.46 1.08 -26.03
C ARG A 2 -24.13 -0.21 -26.46
N VAL A 3 -24.48 -1.04 -25.50
CA VAL A 3 -25.13 -2.33 -25.71
C VAL A 3 -26.40 -2.34 -24.88
N HIS A 4 -27.53 -2.67 -25.51
CA HIS A 4 -28.81 -2.89 -24.82
C HIS A 4 -29.02 -4.41 -24.66
N LEU A 5 -29.30 -4.85 -23.43
CA LEU A 5 -29.50 -6.28 -23.14
C LEU A 5 -30.99 -6.63 -23.18
N ALA A 6 -31.34 -7.62 -23.97
CA ALA A 6 -32.69 -8.12 -24.08
C ALA A 6 -33.11 -9.02 -22.90
N CYS A 7 -33.05 -8.49 -21.67
CA CYS A 7 -33.49 -9.17 -20.46
C CYS A 7 -34.76 -8.50 -19.90
N ARG A 8 -35.64 -9.28 -19.24
CA ARG A 8 -36.93 -8.76 -18.72
C ARG A 8 -36.79 -7.71 -17.61
N ARG A 9 -35.85 -7.89 -16.72
CA ARG A 9 -35.38 -6.95 -15.69
C ARG A 9 -34.00 -7.42 -15.26
N MET A 10 -33.08 -6.51 -15.12
CA MET A 10 -31.75 -6.79 -14.60
C MET A 10 -31.73 -6.50 -13.09
N SER A 11 -31.37 -7.47 -12.28
CA SER A 11 -31.12 -7.28 -10.85
C SER A 11 -29.82 -6.50 -10.64
N LEU A 12 -29.63 -5.91 -9.46
CA LEU A 12 -28.37 -5.23 -9.11
C LEU A 12 -27.18 -6.17 -9.24
N ARG A 13 -27.32 -7.42 -8.80
CA ARG A 13 -26.28 -8.45 -8.86
C ARG A 13 -25.95 -8.84 -10.31
N GLU A 14 -26.94 -9.00 -11.17
CA GLU A 14 -26.72 -9.26 -12.60
C GLU A 14 -26.00 -8.09 -13.28
N ALA A 15 -26.36 -6.84 -12.95
CA ALA A 15 -25.66 -5.66 -13.46
C ALA A 15 -24.19 -5.64 -13.01
N ASP A 16 -23.90 -6.05 -11.79
CA ASP A 16 -22.53 -6.17 -11.28
C ASP A 16 -21.77 -7.31 -11.96
N ILE A 17 -22.39 -8.50 -12.14
CA ILE A 17 -21.78 -9.63 -12.86
C ILE A 17 -21.35 -9.20 -14.27
N LEU A 18 -22.22 -8.53 -14.99
CA LEU A 18 -21.91 -8.03 -16.33
C LEU A 18 -20.79 -6.96 -16.31
N GLU A 19 -20.85 -6.03 -15.36
CA GLU A 19 -19.86 -4.95 -15.26
C GLU A 19 -18.45 -5.49 -14.93
N TYR A 20 -18.34 -6.39 -13.95
CA TYR A 20 -17.07 -7.00 -13.57
C TYR A 20 -16.53 -7.94 -14.66
N TYR A 21 -17.39 -8.72 -15.30
CA TYR A 21 -17.00 -9.55 -16.43
C TYR A 21 -16.39 -8.71 -17.56
N LEU A 22 -17.07 -7.63 -17.97
CA LEU A 22 -16.60 -6.77 -19.05
C LEU A 22 -15.33 -5.99 -18.69
N LYS A 23 -15.13 -5.61 -17.43
CA LYS A 23 -13.88 -4.99 -16.96
C LYS A 23 -12.67 -5.90 -17.07
N ASN A 24 -12.87 -7.23 -17.01
CA ASN A 24 -11.82 -8.22 -17.17
C ASN A 24 -11.50 -8.59 -18.63
N VAL A 25 -12.25 -8.06 -19.59
CA VAL A 25 -11.96 -8.28 -21.02
C VAL A 25 -10.74 -7.45 -21.40
N PRO A 26 -9.67 -8.06 -21.97
CA PRO A 26 -8.48 -7.33 -22.37
C PRO A 26 -8.76 -6.15 -23.28
N GLY A 27 -8.21 -4.98 -22.96
CA GLY A 27 -8.38 -3.75 -23.72
C GLY A 27 -9.67 -2.99 -23.45
N VAL A 28 -10.48 -3.39 -22.48
CA VAL A 28 -11.60 -2.60 -21.98
C VAL A 28 -11.10 -1.65 -20.90
N THR A 29 -11.28 -0.34 -21.11
CA THR A 29 -10.78 0.71 -20.19
C THR A 29 -11.82 1.18 -19.19
N ALA A 30 -13.11 1.16 -19.55
CA ALA A 30 -14.19 1.51 -18.62
C ALA A 30 -15.51 0.84 -19.02
N VAL A 31 -16.29 0.44 -18.01
CA VAL A 31 -17.62 -0.13 -18.17
C VAL A 31 -18.58 0.52 -17.20
N LYS A 32 -19.78 0.85 -17.67
CA LYS A 32 -20.88 1.31 -16.82
C LYS A 32 -22.17 0.62 -17.25
N VAL A 33 -22.74 -0.19 -16.35
CA VAL A 33 -23.98 -0.92 -16.58
C VAL A 33 -25.12 -0.23 -15.83
N PHE A 34 -26.23 -0.01 -16.53
CA PHE A 34 -27.45 0.62 -16.00
C PHE A 34 -28.54 -0.44 -15.84
N ASP A 35 -28.80 -0.86 -14.61
CA ASP A 35 -29.78 -1.89 -14.26
C ASP A 35 -31.21 -1.54 -14.69
N ARG A 36 -31.62 -0.27 -14.59
CA ARG A 36 -32.98 0.19 -14.92
C ARG A 36 -33.24 0.25 -16.42
N THR A 37 -32.27 0.66 -17.22
CA THR A 37 -32.39 0.79 -18.68
C THR A 37 -31.83 -0.40 -19.43
N GLN A 38 -31.18 -1.35 -18.72
CA GLN A 38 -30.56 -2.57 -19.27
C GLN A 38 -29.48 -2.24 -20.31
N ASP A 39 -28.84 -1.10 -20.17
CA ASP A 39 -27.77 -0.64 -21.04
C ASP A 39 -26.40 -0.85 -20.40
N ALA A 40 -25.42 -1.25 -21.22
CA ALA A 40 -24.01 -1.21 -20.87
C ALA A 40 -23.27 -0.24 -21.78
N ILE A 41 -22.55 0.72 -21.19
CA ILE A 41 -21.64 1.61 -21.91
C ILE A 41 -20.23 1.11 -21.66
N ILE A 42 -19.51 0.76 -22.75
CA ILE A 42 -18.18 0.15 -22.73
C ILE A 42 -17.22 1.07 -23.48
N THR A 43 -16.17 1.51 -22.80
CA THR A 43 -15.03 2.20 -23.40
C THR A 43 -13.89 1.20 -23.56
N TYR A 44 -13.29 1.11 -24.75
CA TYR A 44 -12.31 0.07 -25.05
C TYR A 44 -11.25 0.56 -26.05
N GLN A 45 -10.08 -0.05 -26.02
CA GLN A 45 -8.94 0.15 -26.92
C GLN A 45 -8.61 -1.13 -27.71
N THR A 46 -9.46 -2.17 -27.63
CA THR A 46 -9.31 -3.45 -28.32
C THR A 46 -10.16 -3.50 -29.61
N ASP A 47 -9.99 -4.56 -30.40
CA ASP A 47 -10.84 -4.78 -31.58
C ASP A 47 -12.29 -5.01 -31.17
N ARG A 48 -13.20 -4.31 -31.90
CA ARG A 48 -14.65 -4.43 -31.70
C ARG A 48 -15.16 -5.86 -31.81
N THR A 49 -14.55 -6.68 -32.67
CA THR A 49 -14.93 -8.07 -32.90
C THR A 49 -14.59 -8.96 -31.68
N ALA A 50 -13.49 -8.68 -30.98
CA ALA A 50 -13.13 -9.35 -29.75
C ALA A 50 -14.12 -9.07 -28.63
N LEU A 51 -14.55 -7.80 -28.50
CA LEU A 51 -15.55 -7.39 -27.52
C LEU A 51 -16.93 -8.03 -27.79
N ILE A 52 -17.35 -8.11 -29.07
CA ILE A 52 -18.60 -8.78 -29.46
C ILE A 52 -18.55 -10.27 -29.14
N ARG A 53 -17.42 -10.95 -29.35
CA ARG A 53 -17.23 -12.36 -28.96
C ARG A 53 -17.33 -12.56 -27.45
N ALA A 54 -16.70 -11.69 -26.68
CA ALA A 54 -16.79 -11.72 -25.22
C ALA A 54 -18.24 -11.52 -24.73
N LEU A 55 -18.99 -10.58 -25.32
CA LEU A 55 -20.41 -10.36 -25.02
C LEU A 55 -21.28 -11.57 -25.43
N ALA A 56 -20.99 -12.21 -26.56
CA ALA A 56 -21.71 -13.39 -27.01
C ALA A 56 -21.45 -14.64 -26.14
N ALA A 57 -20.27 -14.73 -25.53
CA ALA A 57 -19.89 -15.80 -24.61
C ALA A 57 -20.40 -15.57 -23.17
N PHE A 58 -20.91 -14.38 -22.86
CA PHE A 58 -21.35 -14.01 -21.52
C PHE A 58 -22.65 -14.72 -21.12
N SER A 59 -22.68 -15.25 -19.91
CA SER A 59 -23.88 -15.76 -19.26
C SER A 59 -23.93 -15.33 -17.79
N PHE A 60 -25.09 -14.85 -17.32
CA PHE A 60 -25.30 -14.52 -15.90
C PHE A 60 -25.18 -15.72 -14.95
N ALA A 61 -25.31 -16.94 -15.48
CA ALA A 61 -25.16 -18.18 -14.71
C ALA A 61 -23.73 -18.75 -14.72
N SER A 62 -22.78 -18.08 -15.38
CA SER A 62 -21.39 -18.53 -15.43
C SER A 62 -20.75 -18.39 -14.05
N GLU A 63 -20.29 -19.51 -13.47
CA GLU A 63 -19.57 -19.52 -12.19
C GLU A 63 -18.32 -18.61 -12.24
N GLN A 64 -17.62 -18.58 -13.37
CA GLN A 64 -16.47 -17.70 -13.58
C GLN A 64 -16.85 -16.21 -13.51
N ALA A 65 -17.97 -15.81 -14.12
CA ALA A 65 -18.43 -14.43 -14.08
C ALA A 65 -18.94 -14.03 -12.69
N ILE A 66 -19.60 -14.97 -11.99
CA ILE A 66 -20.09 -14.76 -10.61
C ILE A 66 -18.94 -14.63 -9.63
N ALA A 67 -17.86 -15.41 -9.80
CA ALA A 67 -16.68 -15.37 -8.94
C ALA A 67 -15.89 -14.04 -9.04
N LEU A 68 -16.07 -13.28 -10.12
CA LEU A 68 -15.46 -11.97 -10.30
C LEU A 68 -16.11 -10.86 -9.45
N VAL A 69 -17.34 -11.07 -8.97
CA VAL A 69 -18.12 -10.04 -8.27
C VAL A 69 -17.85 -10.10 -6.77
N PRO A 70 -17.37 -9.02 -6.13
CA PRO A 70 -17.25 -8.93 -4.68
C PRO A 70 -18.61 -9.14 -3.98
N GLU A 71 -18.59 -9.67 -2.75
CA GLU A 71 -19.82 -9.84 -1.95
C GLU A 71 -20.57 -8.52 -1.72
N HIS A 72 -19.83 -7.41 -1.58
CA HIS A 72 -20.38 -6.07 -1.40
C HIS A 72 -19.94 -5.17 -2.54
N THR A 73 -20.90 -4.69 -3.33
CA THR A 73 -20.63 -3.80 -4.47
C THR A 73 -20.99 -2.36 -4.17
N SER A 74 -20.26 -1.41 -4.78
CA SER A 74 -20.57 0.02 -4.68
C SER A 74 -21.99 0.35 -5.16
N ARG A 75 -22.55 -0.46 -6.05
CA ARG A 75 -23.93 -0.32 -6.57
C ARG A 75 -24.96 -0.62 -5.48
N GLN A 76 -24.78 -1.71 -4.75
CA GLN A 76 -25.66 -2.09 -3.65
C GLN A 76 -25.62 -1.05 -2.52
N LEU A 77 -24.41 -0.60 -2.18
CA LEU A 77 -24.21 0.48 -1.21
C LEU A 77 -24.95 1.75 -1.61
N ASN A 78 -24.75 2.24 -2.85
CA ASN A 78 -25.42 3.44 -3.35
C ASN A 78 -26.95 3.32 -3.26
N ARG A 79 -27.49 2.15 -3.63
CA ARG A 79 -28.94 1.90 -3.59
C ARG A 79 -29.51 1.95 -2.18
N GLU A 80 -28.82 1.33 -1.22
CA GLU A 80 -29.23 1.36 0.20
C GLU A 80 -29.32 2.81 0.72
N TYR A 81 -28.35 3.65 0.37
CA TYR A 81 -28.34 5.04 0.83
C TYR A 81 -29.29 5.95 0.04
N GLU A 82 -29.49 5.72 -1.27
CA GLU A 82 -30.55 6.36 -2.04
C GLU A 82 -31.92 6.09 -1.40
N ASP A 83 -32.20 4.84 -1.06
CA ASP A 83 -33.48 4.45 -0.45
C ASP A 83 -33.64 5.08 0.94
N LYS A 84 -32.61 5.13 1.78
CA LYS A 84 -32.60 5.84 3.07
C LYS A 84 -32.87 7.34 2.90
N LEU A 85 -32.23 7.99 1.91
CA LEU A 85 -32.43 9.40 1.59
C LEU A 85 -33.86 9.67 1.14
N VAL A 86 -34.31 8.93 0.11
CA VAL A 86 -35.66 9.07 -0.45
C VAL A 86 -36.71 8.86 0.64
N PHE A 87 -36.58 7.79 1.44
CA PHE A 87 -37.49 7.51 2.55
C PHE A 87 -37.51 8.67 3.57
N THR A 88 -36.34 9.20 3.93
CA THR A 88 -36.22 10.31 4.89
C THR A 88 -36.89 11.59 4.37
N VAL A 89 -36.69 11.91 3.09
CA VAL A 89 -37.32 13.08 2.44
C VAL A 89 -38.82 12.89 2.28
N CYS A 90 -39.26 11.74 1.74
CA CYS A 90 -40.69 11.43 1.56
C CYS A 90 -41.44 11.43 2.88
N ARG A 91 -40.86 10.82 3.95
CA ARG A 91 -41.44 10.85 5.30
C ARG A 91 -41.57 12.27 5.84
N ARG A 92 -40.58 13.16 5.58
CA ARG A 92 -40.65 14.57 6.01
C ARG A 92 -41.75 15.32 5.23
N ALA A 93 -41.80 15.13 3.93
CA ALA A 93 -42.84 15.73 3.08
C ALA A 93 -44.23 15.25 3.50
N PHE A 94 -44.40 13.94 3.69
CA PHE A 94 -45.66 13.36 4.13
C PHE A 94 -46.10 13.91 5.50
N SER A 95 -45.16 13.95 6.48
CA SER A 95 -45.49 14.46 7.80
C SER A 95 -45.89 15.94 7.80
N ARG A 96 -45.31 16.75 6.90
CA ARG A 96 -45.61 18.18 6.79
C ARG A 96 -46.90 18.46 6.01
N LEU A 97 -47.26 17.62 5.04
CA LEU A 97 -48.43 17.86 4.16
C LEU A 97 -49.72 17.22 4.71
N PHE A 98 -49.60 16.06 5.39
CA PHE A 98 -50.77 15.24 5.71
C PHE A 98 -51.01 15.06 7.21
N LEU A 99 -50.01 15.28 8.11
CA LEU A 99 -50.21 15.06 9.53
C LEU A 99 -50.64 16.35 10.24
N PRO A 100 -51.67 16.27 11.12
CA PRO A 100 -52.08 17.38 11.99
C PRO A 100 -50.96 17.86 12.93
N TYR A 101 -50.97 19.14 13.29
CA TYR A 101 -49.93 19.75 14.11
C TYR A 101 -49.69 19.03 15.45
N PRO A 102 -50.68 18.53 16.21
CA PRO A 102 -50.42 17.79 17.45
C PRO A 102 -49.60 16.52 17.23
N ILE A 103 -49.84 15.79 16.11
CA ILE A 103 -49.12 14.57 15.79
C ILE A 103 -47.67 14.88 15.38
N THR A 104 -47.47 15.94 14.58
CA THR A 104 -46.12 16.36 14.20
C THR A 104 -45.32 16.82 15.41
N THR A 105 -45.97 17.48 16.39
CA THR A 105 -45.36 17.87 17.65
C THR A 105 -44.94 16.66 18.48
N ALA A 106 -45.82 15.66 18.64
CA ALA A 106 -45.50 14.44 19.35
C ALA A 106 -44.35 13.68 18.72
N ILE A 107 -44.30 13.60 17.39
CA ILE A 107 -43.18 12.98 16.64
C ILE A 107 -41.88 13.78 16.86
N ALA A 108 -41.96 15.12 16.86
CA ALA A 108 -40.77 15.96 17.11
C ALA A 108 -40.24 15.77 18.52
N LEU A 109 -41.10 15.73 19.52
CA LEU A 109 -40.74 15.43 20.92
C LEU A 109 -40.09 14.05 21.05
N PHE A 110 -40.68 13.01 20.48
CA PHE A 110 -40.10 11.68 20.52
C PHE A 110 -38.69 11.61 19.87
N ARG A 111 -38.50 12.24 18.73
CA ARG A 111 -37.22 12.27 18.03
C ARG A 111 -36.16 13.10 18.75
N SER A 112 -36.54 14.17 19.43
CA SER A 112 -35.60 15.02 20.16
C SER A 112 -34.86 14.27 21.26
N VAL A 113 -35.48 13.22 21.83
CA VAL A 113 -34.90 12.42 22.91
C VAL A 113 -33.54 11.83 22.50
N LYS A 114 -33.40 11.39 21.26
CA LYS A 114 -32.11 10.86 20.75
C LYS A 114 -31.00 11.90 20.88
N TYR A 115 -31.20 13.08 20.30
CA TYR A 115 -30.20 14.15 20.27
C TYR A 115 -29.90 14.71 21.65
N ILE A 116 -30.93 14.92 22.49
CA ILE A 116 -30.74 15.39 23.86
C ILE A 116 -29.95 14.37 24.68
N LYS A 117 -30.27 13.08 24.57
CA LYS A 117 -29.56 11.99 25.27
C LYS A 117 -28.09 11.92 24.86
N GLU A 118 -27.79 12.04 23.57
CA GLU A 118 -26.42 12.01 23.03
C GLU A 118 -25.61 13.24 23.54
N GLY A 119 -26.20 14.42 23.52
CA GLY A 119 -25.58 15.63 24.06
C GLY A 119 -25.32 15.56 25.57
N LEU A 120 -26.30 15.08 26.36
CA LEU A 120 -26.15 14.88 27.81
C LEU A 120 -25.08 13.83 28.11
N LYS A 121 -25.02 12.73 27.33
CA LYS A 121 -23.97 11.70 27.46
C LYS A 121 -22.59 12.29 27.21
N ALA A 122 -22.42 13.14 26.19
CA ALA A 122 -21.17 13.82 25.90
C ALA A 122 -20.74 14.73 27.04
N LEU A 123 -21.67 15.55 27.59
CA LEU A 123 -21.42 16.41 28.75
C LEU A 123 -21.05 15.62 30.00
N TRP A 124 -21.73 14.49 30.26
CA TRP A 124 -21.41 13.60 31.38
C TRP A 124 -19.99 13.07 31.36
N HIS A 125 -19.45 12.84 30.15
CA HIS A 125 -18.05 12.41 29.95
C HIS A 125 -17.07 13.60 29.87
N GLY A 126 -17.52 14.82 30.19
CA GLY A 126 -16.66 16.02 30.13
C GLY A 126 -16.23 16.44 28.73
N LYS A 127 -16.91 15.96 27.66
CA LYS A 127 -16.57 16.25 26.27
C LYS A 127 -17.53 17.26 25.66
N LEU A 128 -17.00 18.42 25.26
CA LEU A 128 -17.74 19.38 24.43
C LEU A 128 -17.58 18.97 22.96
N SER A 129 -18.55 18.21 22.45
CA SER A 129 -18.58 17.70 21.07
C SER A 129 -19.76 18.27 20.28
N VAL A 130 -19.83 17.98 18.98
CA VAL A 130 -20.93 18.37 18.08
C VAL A 130 -22.29 17.93 18.64
N ALA A 131 -22.37 16.76 19.29
CA ALA A 131 -23.60 16.28 19.91
C ALA A 131 -24.17 17.28 20.97
N VAL A 132 -23.32 18.08 21.62
CA VAL A 132 -23.76 19.14 22.55
C VAL A 132 -24.35 20.31 21.78
N LEU A 133 -23.78 20.68 20.61
CA LEU A 133 -24.32 21.73 19.75
C LEU A 133 -25.71 21.33 19.24
N ASP A 134 -25.86 20.12 18.74
CA ASP A 134 -27.10 19.56 18.21
C ASP A 134 -28.19 19.49 19.29
N ALA A 135 -27.84 18.97 20.46
CA ALA A 135 -28.74 18.91 21.62
C ALA A 135 -29.19 20.31 22.04
N THR A 136 -28.28 21.29 22.06
CA THR A 136 -28.58 22.67 22.43
C THR A 136 -29.55 23.29 21.42
N ALA A 137 -29.29 23.09 20.09
CA ALA A 137 -30.16 23.61 19.05
C ALA A 137 -31.58 23.03 19.10
N VAL A 138 -31.68 21.73 19.28
CA VAL A 138 -32.97 21.04 19.42
C VAL A 138 -33.69 21.49 20.70
N THR A 139 -32.98 21.51 21.83
CA THR A 139 -33.59 21.91 23.14
C THR A 139 -34.09 23.34 23.12
N VAL A 140 -33.31 24.30 22.62
CA VAL A 140 -33.71 25.71 22.54
C VAL A 140 -34.94 25.88 21.64
N SER A 141 -34.99 25.20 20.50
CA SER A 141 -36.15 25.24 19.61
C SER A 141 -37.41 24.67 20.26
N MET A 142 -37.27 23.57 21.03
CA MET A 142 -38.36 22.94 21.79
C MET A 142 -38.89 23.84 22.92
N LEU A 143 -38.00 24.44 23.70
CA LEU A 143 -38.38 25.34 24.80
C LEU A 143 -39.14 26.59 24.30
N ARG A 144 -38.91 27.03 23.09
CA ARG A 144 -39.68 28.11 22.46
C ARG A 144 -41.05 27.68 21.95
N GLY A 145 -41.39 26.41 21.98
CA GLY A 145 -42.60 25.87 21.34
C GLY A 145 -42.53 25.85 19.80
N ASP A 146 -41.37 26.12 19.21
CA ASP A 146 -41.17 26.08 17.76
C ASP A 146 -40.78 24.67 17.30
N PHE A 147 -41.75 23.76 17.33
CA PHE A 147 -41.57 22.35 16.95
C PHE A 147 -41.33 22.21 15.46
N ASN A 148 -41.71 23.16 14.63
CA ASN A 148 -41.44 23.14 13.17
C ASN A 148 -39.94 23.36 12.91
N THR A 149 -39.33 24.36 13.58
CA THR A 149 -37.88 24.59 13.49
C THR A 149 -37.13 23.42 14.10
N ALA A 150 -37.49 22.92 15.29
CA ALA A 150 -36.87 21.73 15.87
C ALA A 150 -36.92 20.50 14.93
N GLY A 151 -38.08 20.26 14.32
CA GLY A 151 -38.24 19.16 13.35
C GLY A 151 -37.43 19.35 12.07
N SER A 152 -37.23 20.61 11.64
CA SER A 152 -36.40 20.91 10.46
C SER A 152 -34.91 20.75 10.76
N VAL A 153 -34.46 21.18 11.94
CA VAL A 153 -33.11 20.98 12.46
C VAL A 153 -32.79 19.47 12.52
N MET A 154 -33.62 18.68 13.20
CA MET A 154 -33.44 17.22 13.31
C MET A 154 -33.47 16.52 11.93
N PHE A 155 -34.25 17.02 10.98
CA PHE A 155 -34.24 16.52 9.61
C PHE A 155 -32.91 16.80 8.90
N MET A 156 -32.37 18.02 9.04
CA MET A 156 -31.07 18.39 8.45
C MET A 156 -29.91 17.62 9.08
N LEU A 157 -29.91 17.41 10.40
CA LEU A 157 -28.93 16.58 11.10
C LEU A 157 -28.99 15.14 10.56
N ARG A 158 -30.19 14.56 10.45
CA ARG A 158 -30.35 13.19 9.91
C ARG A 158 -29.88 13.07 8.47
N LEU A 159 -30.14 14.09 7.66
CA LEU A 159 -29.65 14.13 6.27
C LEU A 159 -28.12 14.16 6.24
N GLY A 160 -27.51 14.98 7.10
CA GLY A 160 -26.05 15.05 7.28
C GLY A 160 -25.46 13.70 7.66
N GLU A 161 -26.00 13.03 8.70
CA GLU A 161 -25.59 11.70 9.15
C GLU A 161 -25.61 10.67 8.00
N ILE A 162 -26.69 10.63 7.20
CA ILE A 162 -26.84 9.69 6.07
C ILE A 162 -25.78 9.95 5.00
N LEU A 163 -25.56 11.21 4.64
CA LEU A 163 -24.59 11.60 3.62
C LEU A 163 -23.15 11.34 4.07
N GLU A 164 -22.85 11.59 5.32
CA GLU A 164 -21.55 11.32 5.95
C GLU A 164 -21.25 9.82 5.94
N GLU A 165 -22.17 8.99 6.43
CA GLU A 165 -22.03 7.54 6.47
C GLU A 165 -21.87 6.95 5.05
N TRP A 166 -22.67 7.42 4.09
CA TRP A 166 -22.55 7.01 2.69
C TRP A 166 -21.19 7.35 2.09
N THR A 167 -20.73 8.58 2.28
CA THR A 167 -19.49 9.07 1.69
C THR A 167 -18.28 8.29 2.24
N HIS A 168 -18.27 8.02 3.55
CA HIS A 168 -17.24 7.22 4.21
C HIS A 168 -17.24 5.78 3.67
N LYS A 169 -18.37 5.09 3.73
CA LYS A 169 -18.48 3.69 3.26
C LYS A 169 -18.16 3.54 1.79
N LYS A 170 -18.57 4.51 0.97
CA LYS A 170 -18.23 4.52 -0.46
C LYS A 170 -16.73 4.65 -0.68
N SER A 171 -16.06 5.52 0.06
CA SER A 171 -14.62 5.71 -0.06
C SER A 171 -13.84 4.45 0.32
N VAL A 172 -14.25 3.77 1.40
CA VAL A 172 -13.69 2.47 1.82
C VAL A 172 -13.93 1.40 0.76
N ALA A 173 -15.15 1.31 0.21
CA ALA A 173 -15.48 0.34 -0.83
C ALA A 173 -14.70 0.58 -2.14
N ASP A 174 -14.53 1.83 -2.56
CA ASP A 174 -13.77 2.20 -3.74
C ASP A 174 -12.28 1.84 -3.57
N LEU A 175 -11.69 2.06 -2.38
CA LEU A 175 -10.32 1.66 -2.07
C LEU A 175 -10.19 0.13 -2.05
N ALA A 176 -11.09 -0.58 -1.36
CA ALA A 176 -11.08 -2.04 -1.29
C ALA A 176 -11.20 -2.66 -2.69
N GLY A 177 -12.05 -2.09 -3.55
CA GLY A 177 -12.18 -2.51 -4.95
C GLY A 177 -10.88 -2.34 -5.75
N ALA A 178 -10.18 -1.22 -5.59
CA ALA A 178 -8.90 -0.98 -6.25
C ALA A 178 -7.80 -1.94 -5.78
N MET A 179 -7.73 -2.21 -4.47
CA MET A 179 -6.76 -3.15 -3.89
C MET A 179 -7.06 -4.62 -4.23
N ALA A 180 -8.33 -4.97 -4.46
CA ALA A 180 -8.73 -6.34 -4.81
C ALA A 180 -8.30 -6.79 -6.21
N LEU A 181 -7.93 -5.86 -7.10
CA LEU A 181 -7.47 -6.16 -8.45
C LEU A 181 -6.03 -6.71 -8.49
N ASN A 182 -5.23 -6.52 -7.43
CA ASN A 182 -3.88 -7.08 -7.32
C ASN A 182 -3.97 -8.54 -6.86
N VAL A 183 -3.71 -9.49 -7.77
CA VAL A 183 -3.85 -10.94 -7.52
C VAL A 183 -2.57 -11.49 -6.90
N ASP A 184 -2.61 -11.90 -5.63
CA ASP A 184 -1.57 -12.74 -5.03
C ASP A 184 -1.73 -14.17 -5.56
N LYS A 185 -0.62 -14.75 -6.04
CA LYS A 185 -0.55 -16.12 -6.54
C LYS A 185 0.24 -16.98 -5.56
N VAL A 186 -0.10 -18.24 -5.48
CA VAL A 186 0.57 -19.23 -4.63
C VAL A 186 0.96 -20.45 -5.46
N TRP A 187 2.08 -21.09 -5.10
CA TRP A 187 2.51 -22.35 -5.70
C TRP A 187 1.77 -23.51 -5.04
N LEU A 188 1.06 -24.30 -5.84
CA LEU A 188 0.43 -25.55 -5.39
C LEU A 188 1.18 -26.75 -5.97
N GLN A 189 1.37 -27.78 -5.14
CA GLN A 189 1.88 -29.06 -5.54
C GLN A 189 0.74 -29.95 -6.06
N SER A 190 0.79 -30.31 -7.34
CA SER A 190 -0.12 -31.26 -7.97
C SER A 190 0.66 -32.46 -8.51
N GLY A 191 0.81 -33.52 -7.70
CA GLY A 191 1.68 -34.66 -8.01
C GLY A 191 3.15 -34.22 -8.00
N GLU A 192 3.86 -34.40 -9.14
CA GLU A 192 5.25 -33.96 -9.34
C GLU A 192 5.36 -32.57 -10.00
N THR A 193 4.24 -31.91 -10.29
CA THR A 193 4.22 -30.59 -10.93
C THR A 193 3.84 -29.50 -9.97
N GLU A 194 4.44 -28.32 -10.15
CA GLU A 194 4.12 -27.10 -9.41
C GLU A 194 3.26 -26.18 -10.29
N LEU A 195 2.17 -25.71 -9.75
CA LEU A 195 1.22 -24.83 -10.44
C LEU A 195 1.10 -23.51 -9.69
N LEU A 196 1.30 -22.39 -10.39
CA LEU A 196 1.10 -21.06 -9.84
C LEU A 196 -0.36 -20.64 -10.03
N VAL A 197 -1.14 -20.67 -8.96
CA VAL A 197 -2.58 -20.36 -8.96
C VAL A 197 -2.91 -19.11 -8.14
N PRO A 198 -3.98 -18.38 -8.48
CA PRO A 198 -4.49 -17.32 -7.62
C PRO A 198 -4.88 -17.87 -6.23
N ILE A 199 -4.58 -17.13 -5.16
CA ILE A 199 -4.87 -17.56 -3.79
C ILE A 199 -6.38 -17.81 -3.55
N GLY A 200 -7.26 -17.12 -4.30
CA GLY A 200 -8.70 -17.31 -4.25
C GLY A 200 -9.20 -18.67 -4.76
N ASP A 201 -8.38 -19.37 -5.56
CA ASP A 201 -8.71 -20.67 -6.13
C ASP A 201 -8.25 -21.84 -5.25
N VAL A 202 -7.51 -21.57 -4.18
CA VAL A 202 -6.97 -22.56 -3.24
C VAL A 202 -8.09 -23.12 -2.36
N ARG A 203 -8.16 -24.44 -2.25
CA ARG A 203 -9.17 -25.17 -1.46
C ARG A 203 -8.56 -25.82 -0.22
N PRO A 204 -9.34 -26.07 0.83
CA PRO A 204 -8.90 -26.88 1.95
C PRO A 204 -8.44 -28.26 1.45
N GLY A 205 -7.27 -28.68 1.91
CA GLY A 205 -6.62 -29.92 1.48
C GLY A 205 -5.59 -29.76 0.36
N ASP A 206 -5.55 -28.60 -0.33
CA ASP A 206 -4.50 -28.32 -1.31
C ASP A 206 -3.13 -28.22 -0.62
N ARG A 207 -2.09 -28.61 -1.35
CA ARG A 207 -0.70 -28.57 -0.87
C ARG A 207 0.01 -27.37 -1.44
N MET A 208 0.28 -26.42 -0.58
CA MET A 208 0.94 -25.16 -0.93
C MET A 208 2.43 -25.25 -0.63
N ILE A 209 3.27 -24.85 -1.59
CA ILE A 209 4.72 -24.78 -1.45
C ILE A 209 5.10 -23.37 -1.01
N VAL A 210 5.83 -23.27 0.11
CA VAL A 210 6.34 -21.99 0.60
C VAL A 210 7.84 -22.09 0.82
N ARG A 211 8.59 -21.17 0.20
CA ARG A 211 10.04 -21.13 0.17
C ARG A 211 10.61 -20.00 1.02
N THR A 212 11.91 -20.07 1.28
CA THR A 212 12.67 -19.01 1.95
C THR A 212 12.31 -17.63 1.43
N GLY A 213 12.10 -16.67 2.34
CA GLY A 213 11.72 -15.29 2.03
C GLY A 213 10.24 -15.10 1.68
N ASN A 214 9.44 -16.16 1.57
CA ASN A 214 8.02 -16.05 1.24
C ASN A 214 7.14 -16.02 2.48
N LEU A 215 6.05 -15.25 2.35
CA LEU A 215 4.96 -15.23 3.32
C LEU A 215 4.12 -16.51 3.20
N ILE A 216 3.73 -17.10 4.31
CA ILE A 216 2.73 -18.17 4.36
C ILE A 216 1.35 -17.54 4.17
N PRO A 217 0.67 -17.76 3.04
CA PRO A 217 -0.54 -17.01 2.71
C PRO A 217 -1.82 -17.55 3.37
N LEU A 218 -1.81 -18.80 3.81
CA LEU A 218 -2.98 -19.49 4.40
C LEU A 218 -2.57 -20.36 5.58
N ASP A 219 -3.45 -20.48 6.57
CA ASP A 219 -3.26 -21.37 7.72
C ASP A 219 -3.23 -22.83 7.28
N GLY A 220 -2.32 -23.61 7.84
CA GLY A 220 -2.23 -25.01 7.51
C GLY A 220 -1.21 -25.78 8.31
N LYS A 221 -1.03 -27.05 7.93
CA LYS A 221 -0.12 -27.99 8.56
C LYS A 221 0.99 -28.39 7.60
N VAL A 222 2.23 -28.33 8.06
CA VAL A 222 3.38 -28.78 7.26
C VAL A 222 3.26 -30.28 7.00
N VAL A 223 3.27 -30.67 5.72
CA VAL A 223 3.20 -32.06 5.27
C VAL A 223 4.59 -32.62 5.01
N SER A 224 5.47 -31.81 4.43
CA SER A 224 6.86 -32.18 4.13
C SER A 224 7.76 -30.96 4.13
N GLY A 225 9.07 -31.17 4.25
CA GLY A 225 10.07 -30.11 4.36
C GLY A 225 10.31 -29.65 5.80
N GLU A 226 11.33 -28.81 5.95
CA GLU A 226 11.70 -28.17 7.21
C GLU A 226 12.02 -26.71 6.93
N ALA A 227 11.48 -25.81 7.78
CA ALA A 227 11.66 -24.39 7.61
C ALA A 227 11.71 -23.68 8.96
N THR A 228 12.47 -22.58 9.00
CA THR A 228 12.48 -21.66 10.14
C THR A 228 11.53 -20.52 9.83
N VAL A 229 10.52 -20.33 10.69
CA VAL A 229 9.41 -19.39 10.45
C VAL A 229 9.44 -18.26 11.44
N ASN A 230 9.50 -17.03 10.94
CA ASN A 230 9.33 -15.83 11.76
C ASN A 230 7.84 -15.60 12.03
N GLN A 231 7.48 -15.62 13.31
CA GLN A 231 6.11 -15.45 13.80
C GLN A 231 5.92 -14.13 14.56
N ALA A 232 6.88 -13.20 14.48
CA ALA A 232 6.84 -11.93 15.22
C ALA A 232 5.58 -11.10 14.95
N SER A 233 5.03 -11.20 13.75
CA SER A 233 3.77 -10.54 13.35
C SER A 233 2.54 -11.03 14.12
N ILE A 234 2.60 -12.26 14.68
CA ILE A 234 1.45 -12.87 15.38
C ILE A 234 1.72 -12.97 16.89
N THR A 235 2.94 -13.40 17.27
CA THR A 235 3.28 -13.66 18.67
C THR A 235 3.99 -12.50 19.36
N GLY A 236 4.55 -11.56 18.59
CA GLY A 236 5.41 -10.48 19.08
C GLY A 236 6.83 -10.93 19.46
N GLU A 237 7.16 -12.23 19.32
CA GLU A 237 8.48 -12.78 19.61
C GLU A 237 9.35 -12.74 18.34
N SER A 238 10.53 -12.13 18.45
CA SER A 238 11.44 -11.93 17.31
C SER A 238 12.28 -13.18 16.95
N LEU A 239 12.26 -14.24 17.77
CA LEU A 239 13.02 -15.45 17.50
C LEU A 239 12.26 -16.36 16.53
N PRO A 240 12.89 -16.74 15.41
CA PRO A 240 12.28 -17.67 14.45
C PRO A 240 12.08 -19.06 15.05
N VAL A 241 11.00 -19.72 14.68
CA VAL A 241 10.61 -21.04 15.20
C VAL A 241 10.77 -22.10 14.11
N ALA A 242 11.53 -23.17 14.42
CA ALA A 242 11.67 -24.30 13.50
C ALA A 242 10.33 -25.04 13.34
N LYS A 243 9.90 -25.27 12.12
CA LYS A 243 8.70 -26.00 11.72
C LYS A 243 9.07 -27.22 10.88
N ARG A 244 8.51 -28.37 11.25
CA ARG A 244 8.74 -29.67 10.60
C ARG A 244 7.41 -30.30 10.21
N ALA A 245 7.46 -31.40 9.46
CA ALA A 245 6.26 -32.17 9.14
C ALA A 245 5.41 -32.43 10.39
N GLY A 246 4.12 -32.09 10.31
CA GLY A 246 3.17 -32.13 11.43
C GLY A 246 3.05 -30.83 12.22
N SER A 247 3.95 -29.84 12.06
CA SER A 247 3.84 -28.53 12.72
C SER A 247 2.74 -27.67 12.07
N TYR A 248 2.05 -26.87 12.90
CA TYR A 248 1.09 -25.88 12.41
C TYR A 248 1.80 -24.58 12.03
N VAL A 249 1.37 -23.98 10.92
CA VAL A 249 1.87 -22.69 10.44
C VAL A 249 0.70 -21.73 10.21
N TYR A 250 0.94 -20.45 10.44
CA TYR A 250 -0.09 -19.42 10.41
C TYR A 250 0.09 -18.50 9.23
N ALA A 251 -1.02 -18.09 8.61
CA ALA A 251 -1.04 -17.07 7.58
C ALA A 251 -0.47 -15.74 8.12
N GLY A 252 0.36 -15.08 7.30
CA GLY A 252 1.01 -13.83 7.70
C GLY A 252 2.36 -14.02 8.40
N THR A 253 2.86 -15.25 8.54
CA THR A 253 4.22 -15.55 8.99
C THR A 253 5.15 -15.78 7.80
N VAL A 254 6.44 -15.59 7.97
CA VAL A 254 7.42 -15.64 6.87
C VAL A 254 8.44 -16.74 7.12
N ILE A 255 8.76 -17.51 6.06
CA ILE A 255 9.86 -18.47 6.10
C ILE A 255 11.19 -17.70 5.97
N GLU A 256 12.02 -17.74 7.03
CA GLU A 256 13.35 -17.14 7.00
C GLU A 256 14.35 -18.06 6.31
N GLU A 257 14.27 -19.36 6.57
CA GLU A 257 15.18 -20.34 6.01
C GLU A 257 14.47 -21.67 5.77
N GLY A 258 14.79 -22.35 4.66
CA GLY A 258 14.22 -23.64 4.28
C GLY A 258 13.02 -23.56 3.33
N GLU A 259 12.39 -24.70 3.09
CA GLU A 259 11.18 -24.84 2.27
C GLU A 259 10.24 -25.84 2.94
N CYS A 260 8.94 -25.56 2.90
CA CYS A 260 7.94 -26.52 3.37
C CYS A 260 6.72 -26.56 2.47
N VAL A 261 6.12 -27.74 2.42
CA VAL A 261 4.82 -27.98 1.80
C VAL A 261 3.76 -27.97 2.90
N VAL A 262 2.80 -27.09 2.77
CA VAL A 262 1.73 -26.85 3.75
C VAL A 262 0.41 -27.34 3.18
N SER A 263 -0.27 -28.27 3.88
CA SER A 263 -1.66 -28.60 3.57
C SER A 263 -2.58 -27.53 4.15
N VAL A 264 -3.33 -26.88 3.31
CA VAL A 264 -4.27 -25.81 3.67
C VAL A 264 -5.44 -26.39 4.48
N GLU A 265 -5.64 -25.95 5.71
CA GLU A 265 -6.75 -26.42 6.55
C GLU A 265 -7.99 -25.55 6.42
N LYS A 266 -7.83 -24.26 6.26
CA LYS A 266 -8.94 -23.33 6.04
C LYS A 266 -8.68 -22.57 4.76
N ALA A 267 -9.52 -22.74 3.76
CA ALA A 267 -9.66 -21.75 2.72
C ALA A 267 -10.11 -20.43 3.37
N LEU A 268 -9.74 -19.31 2.74
CA LEU A 268 -10.07 -17.97 3.22
C LEU A 268 -11.53 -17.89 3.72
N GLY A 269 -11.70 -18.04 5.01
CA GLY A 269 -12.96 -17.77 5.70
C GLY A 269 -13.10 -16.26 5.91
N GLY A 270 -13.92 -15.63 5.10
CA GLY A 270 -14.02 -14.18 4.94
C GLY A 270 -13.28 -13.79 3.67
N GLY A 271 -14.01 -13.30 2.66
CA GLY A 271 -13.48 -13.02 1.34
C GLY A 271 -12.27 -12.06 1.41
N ARG A 272 -11.42 -12.10 0.40
CA ARG A 272 -10.29 -11.17 0.21
C ARG A 272 -10.71 -9.71 0.48
N TYR A 273 -11.93 -9.35 0.11
CA TYR A 273 -12.56 -8.07 0.38
C TYR A 273 -12.61 -7.75 1.88
N ASP A 274 -13.04 -8.69 2.74
CA ASP A 274 -13.15 -8.49 4.19
C ASP A 274 -11.78 -8.31 4.86
N ARG A 275 -10.73 -8.99 4.34
CA ARG A 275 -9.35 -8.78 4.79
C ARG A 275 -8.86 -7.38 4.40
N ILE A 276 -9.15 -6.94 3.17
CA ILE A 276 -8.80 -5.59 2.69
C ILE A 276 -9.56 -4.53 3.49
N VAL A 277 -10.85 -4.72 3.74
CA VAL A 277 -11.64 -3.80 4.58
C VAL A 277 -11.07 -3.72 5.99
N ARG A 278 -10.72 -4.84 6.61
CA ARG A 278 -10.03 -4.84 7.93
C ARG A 278 -8.69 -4.12 7.89
N MET A 279 -7.90 -4.34 6.85
CA MET A 279 -6.62 -3.63 6.68
C MET A 279 -6.82 -2.12 6.51
N ILE A 280 -7.87 -1.69 5.81
CA ILE A 280 -8.26 -0.28 5.69
C ILE A 280 -8.70 0.29 7.05
N GLU A 281 -9.52 -0.44 7.81
CA GLU A 281 -9.95 -0.04 9.16
C GLU A 281 -8.75 0.06 10.14
N GLU A 282 -7.77 -0.82 10.02
CA GLU A 282 -6.52 -0.74 10.77
C GLU A 282 -5.67 0.44 10.33
N SER A 283 -5.60 0.70 9.02
CA SER A 283 -4.92 1.86 8.44
C SER A 283 -5.50 3.19 8.92
N GLU A 284 -6.82 3.26 9.19
CA GLU A 284 -7.45 4.45 9.78
C GLU A 284 -6.92 4.77 11.18
N LYS A 285 -6.35 3.80 11.90
CA LYS A 285 -5.67 4.04 13.19
C LYS A 285 -4.33 4.75 13.00
N LEU A 286 -3.72 4.64 11.82
CA LEU A 286 -2.44 5.25 11.44
C LEU A 286 -2.66 6.62 10.78
N LYS A 287 -3.42 7.49 11.46
CA LYS A 287 -3.78 8.82 10.96
C LYS A 287 -2.55 9.69 10.73
N SER A 288 -2.62 10.54 9.70
CA SER A 288 -1.61 11.56 9.48
C SER A 288 -1.64 12.62 10.59
N THR A 289 -0.50 13.29 10.84
CA THR A 289 -0.43 14.40 11.79
C THR A 289 -1.35 15.55 11.38
N ALA A 290 -1.51 15.78 10.07
CA ALA A 290 -2.41 16.80 9.54
C ALA A 290 -3.89 16.45 9.81
N GLU A 291 -4.27 15.18 9.67
CA GLU A 291 -5.60 14.65 9.95
C GLU A 291 -5.92 14.74 11.45
N ASP A 292 -4.99 14.34 12.31
CA ASP A 292 -5.13 14.46 13.77
C ASP A 292 -5.19 15.91 14.24
N LYS A 293 -4.41 16.81 13.65
CA LYS A 293 -4.49 18.25 13.94
C LYS A 293 -5.84 18.82 13.53
N ALA A 294 -6.36 18.45 12.35
CA ALA A 294 -7.67 18.89 11.89
C ALA A 294 -8.79 18.40 12.80
N SER A 295 -8.74 17.12 13.22
CA SER A 295 -9.72 16.55 14.15
C SER A 295 -9.69 17.26 15.52
N ARG A 296 -8.50 17.46 16.10
CA ARG A 296 -8.33 18.18 17.38
C ARG A 296 -8.77 19.63 17.29
N LEU A 297 -8.49 20.31 16.18
CA LEU A 297 -8.93 21.68 15.95
C LEU A 297 -10.45 21.76 15.84
N ALA A 298 -11.06 20.81 15.13
CA ALA A 298 -12.50 20.69 15.03
C ALA A 298 -13.16 20.62 16.41
N ASP A 299 -12.66 19.77 17.32
CA ASP A 299 -13.16 19.65 18.68
C ASP A 299 -12.92 20.94 19.51
N ARG A 300 -11.78 21.62 19.31
CA ARG A 300 -11.48 22.88 19.97
C ARG A 300 -12.37 24.05 19.51
N LEU A 301 -12.95 23.98 18.33
CA LEU A 301 -13.85 25.02 17.82
C LEU A 301 -15.25 24.93 18.44
N VAL A 302 -15.68 23.80 18.98
CA VAL A 302 -17.00 23.63 19.62
C VAL A 302 -17.24 24.64 20.77
N PRO A 303 -16.34 24.82 21.75
CA PRO A 303 -16.50 25.85 22.79
C PRO A 303 -16.62 27.26 22.21
N TRP A 304 -15.88 27.57 21.15
CA TRP A 304 -15.95 28.88 20.50
C TRP A 304 -17.30 29.11 19.79
N THR A 305 -17.83 28.07 19.14
CA THR A 305 -19.16 28.10 18.53
C THR A 305 -20.25 28.32 19.60
N LEU A 306 -20.16 27.62 20.74
CA LEU A 306 -21.07 27.83 21.87
C LEU A 306 -20.94 29.25 22.46
N GLY A 307 -19.72 29.74 22.67
CA GLY A 307 -19.45 31.09 23.14
C GLY A 307 -19.95 32.15 22.16
N GLY A 308 -19.69 31.98 20.86
CA GLY A 308 -20.21 32.85 19.80
C GLY A 308 -21.75 32.85 19.73
N THR A 309 -22.36 31.68 19.93
CA THR A 309 -23.82 31.52 20.02
C THR A 309 -24.40 32.32 21.20
N ALA A 310 -23.81 32.17 22.40
CA ALA A 310 -24.22 32.89 23.58
C ALA A 310 -24.03 34.42 23.41
N LEU A 311 -22.87 34.83 22.88
CA LEU A 311 -22.57 36.24 22.58
C LEU A 311 -23.57 36.82 21.57
N THR A 312 -23.87 36.10 20.50
CA THR A 312 -24.87 36.54 19.52
C THR A 312 -26.24 36.77 20.17
N TYR A 313 -26.65 35.87 21.07
CA TYR A 313 -27.91 36.07 21.81
C TYR A 313 -27.86 37.29 22.75
N LEU A 314 -26.76 37.45 23.47
CA LEU A 314 -26.61 38.59 24.39
C LEU A 314 -26.66 39.94 23.65
N LEU A 315 -26.01 40.03 22.49
CA LEU A 315 -25.94 41.24 21.69
C LEU A 315 -27.24 41.54 20.91
N THR A 316 -27.84 40.50 20.34
CA THR A 316 -29.00 40.69 19.43
C THR A 316 -30.35 40.43 20.07
N ARG A 317 -30.39 39.74 21.22
CA ARG A 317 -31.61 39.23 21.88
C ARG A 317 -32.51 38.44 20.93
N ASN A 318 -31.93 37.91 19.83
CA ASN A 318 -32.65 37.21 18.79
C ASN A 318 -32.21 35.75 18.72
N VAL A 319 -33.10 34.84 19.11
CA VAL A 319 -32.83 33.39 19.13
C VAL A 319 -32.67 32.83 17.72
N THR A 320 -33.30 33.40 16.71
CA THR A 320 -33.14 32.97 15.33
C THR A 320 -31.70 33.20 14.84
N LYS A 321 -31.12 34.36 15.13
CA LYS A 321 -29.70 34.66 14.84
C LYS A 321 -28.76 33.77 15.65
N MET A 322 -29.07 33.51 16.90
CA MET A 322 -28.33 32.56 17.76
C MET A 322 -28.34 31.14 17.14
N LEU A 323 -29.51 30.65 16.76
CA LEU A 323 -29.65 29.33 16.13
C LEU A 323 -28.90 29.26 14.79
N ALA A 324 -28.83 30.35 14.01
CA ALA A 324 -28.06 30.35 12.76
C ALA A 324 -26.57 30.14 12.96
N VAL A 325 -25.99 30.65 14.08
CA VAL A 325 -24.60 30.37 14.47
C VAL A 325 -24.45 28.90 14.87
N LEU A 326 -25.38 28.40 15.67
CA LEU A 326 -25.33 27.05 16.23
C LEU A 326 -25.48 25.95 15.15
N MET A 327 -26.16 26.27 14.03
CA MET A 327 -26.37 25.34 12.90
C MET A 327 -25.14 25.18 11.99
N VAL A 328 -24.11 25.98 12.16
CA VAL A 328 -22.88 25.91 11.34
C VAL A 328 -21.76 25.33 12.19
N ASP A 329 -21.46 24.06 11.93
CA ASP A 329 -20.38 23.35 12.60
C ASP A 329 -19.16 23.20 11.68
N PHE A 330 -17.97 23.40 12.25
CA PHE A 330 -16.71 23.19 11.53
C PHE A 330 -16.24 21.73 11.58
N SER A 331 -16.74 20.97 12.56
CA SER A 331 -16.21 19.65 12.92
C SER A 331 -16.61 18.59 11.91
N CYS A 332 -17.87 18.54 11.49
CA CYS A 332 -18.38 17.52 10.56
C CYS A 332 -17.61 17.52 9.25
N ALA A 333 -17.47 18.69 8.61
CA ALA A 333 -16.78 18.80 7.34
C ALA A 333 -15.29 18.45 7.44
N LEU A 334 -14.59 18.83 8.52
CA LEU A 334 -13.18 18.52 8.74
C LEU A 334 -12.96 17.03 9.01
N LYS A 335 -13.74 16.45 9.92
CA LYS A 335 -13.63 15.04 10.31
C LYS A 335 -13.99 14.07 9.19
N LEU A 336 -14.81 14.50 8.23
CA LEU A 336 -15.21 13.67 7.07
C LEU A 336 -14.27 13.85 5.89
N SER A 337 -13.99 15.08 5.45
CA SER A 337 -13.27 15.33 4.20
C SER A 337 -11.81 14.94 4.23
N MET A 338 -11.15 14.94 5.41
CA MET A 338 -9.73 14.61 5.54
C MET A 338 -9.47 13.11 5.37
N PRO A 339 -10.11 12.20 6.14
CA PRO A 339 -9.96 10.76 5.92
C PRO A 339 -10.32 10.33 4.50
N ILE A 340 -11.37 10.91 3.93
CA ILE A 340 -11.78 10.63 2.54
C ILE A 340 -10.68 11.02 1.54
N ALA A 341 -10.00 12.15 1.74
CA ALA A 341 -8.89 12.55 0.89
C ALA A 341 -7.72 11.56 0.99
N VAL A 342 -7.41 11.06 2.20
CA VAL A 342 -6.38 10.03 2.43
C VAL A 342 -6.75 8.72 1.76
N LEU A 343 -7.98 8.23 1.96
CA LEU A 343 -8.47 7.01 1.30
C LEU A 343 -8.45 7.14 -0.24
N SER A 344 -8.77 8.32 -0.76
CA SER A 344 -8.68 8.59 -2.20
C SER A 344 -7.23 8.57 -2.71
N ALA A 345 -6.28 9.10 -1.93
CA ALA A 345 -4.85 9.03 -2.25
C ALA A 345 -4.35 7.59 -2.25
N MET A 346 -4.73 6.80 -1.23
CA MET A 346 -4.37 5.37 -1.16
C MET A 346 -4.97 4.58 -2.34
N ARG A 347 -6.22 4.85 -2.71
CA ARG A 347 -6.85 4.26 -3.89
C ARG A 347 -6.10 4.62 -5.18
N GLU A 348 -5.74 5.88 -5.35
CA GLU A 348 -5.00 6.35 -6.52
C GLU A 348 -3.60 5.73 -6.56
N SER A 349 -2.89 5.68 -5.43
CA SER A 349 -1.61 4.97 -5.31
C SER A 349 -1.73 3.51 -5.72
N SER A 350 -2.81 2.82 -5.30
CA SER A 350 -3.06 1.43 -5.69
C SER A 350 -3.23 1.24 -7.20
N SER A 351 -3.73 2.24 -7.93
CA SER A 351 -3.82 2.18 -9.40
C SER A 351 -2.46 2.26 -10.11
N TYR A 352 -1.43 2.72 -9.40
CA TYR A 352 -0.02 2.70 -9.81
C TYR A 352 0.77 1.57 -9.13
N HIS A 353 0.10 0.50 -8.70
CA HIS A 353 0.71 -0.65 -8.02
C HIS A 353 1.45 -0.29 -6.72
N ILE A 354 1.08 0.82 -6.08
CA ILE A 354 1.64 1.29 -4.81
C ILE A 354 0.63 1.03 -3.70
N SER A 355 0.97 0.16 -2.75
CA SER A 355 0.16 -0.11 -1.56
C SER A 355 0.71 0.68 -0.36
N VAL A 356 -0.14 1.42 0.33
CA VAL A 356 0.22 2.28 1.47
C VAL A 356 -0.56 1.83 2.71
N LYS A 357 0.12 1.60 3.82
CA LYS A 357 -0.49 1.12 5.07
C LYS A 357 -1.19 2.21 5.89
N GLY A 358 -1.02 3.48 5.57
CA GLY A 358 -1.71 4.56 6.28
C GLY A 358 -1.35 5.96 5.85
N GLY A 359 -2.21 6.93 6.17
CA GLY A 359 -2.08 8.33 5.78
C GLY A 359 -0.82 9.02 6.32
N ARG A 360 -0.32 8.59 7.48
CA ARG A 360 0.90 9.15 8.07
C ARG A 360 2.13 8.94 7.17
N PHE A 361 2.16 7.85 6.42
CA PHE A 361 3.27 7.53 5.54
C PHE A 361 3.26 8.38 4.27
N LEU A 362 2.06 8.68 3.73
CA LEU A 362 1.92 9.66 2.65
C LEU A 362 2.36 11.06 3.12
N GLU A 363 2.04 11.43 4.36
CA GLU A 363 2.52 12.69 4.94
C GLU A 363 4.04 12.70 5.07
N ALA A 364 4.66 11.61 5.54
CA ALA A 364 6.11 11.46 5.63
C ALA A 364 6.76 11.58 4.23
N VAL A 365 6.23 10.85 3.24
CA VAL A 365 6.69 10.95 1.85
C VAL A 365 6.60 12.39 1.33
N SER A 366 5.50 13.12 1.61
CA SER A 366 5.35 14.51 1.16
C SER A 366 6.33 15.49 1.79
N LYS A 367 6.87 15.17 2.98
CA LYS A 367 7.79 16.03 3.75
C LYS A 367 9.24 15.56 3.65
N ALA A 368 9.50 14.42 3.00
CA ALA A 368 10.82 13.84 2.96
C ALA A 368 11.88 14.81 2.44
N ASP A 369 12.95 14.92 3.20
CA ASP A 369 14.16 15.67 2.86
C ASP A 369 15.23 14.73 2.30
N THR A 370 15.33 13.51 2.86
CA THR A 370 16.35 12.51 2.57
C THR A 370 15.71 11.22 2.09
N VAL A 371 16.25 10.66 1.02
CA VAL A 371 15.90 9.31 0.52
C VAL A 371 17.15 8.44 0.59
N VAL A 372 17.04 7.30 1.25
CA VAL A 372 18.10 6.30 1.38
C VAL A 372 17.73 5.09 0.53
N PHE A 373 18.59 4.74 -0.41
CA PHE A 373 18.44 3.56 -1.24
C PHE A 373 19.40 2.44 -0.78
N ASP A 374 18.87 1.24 -0.62
CA ASP A 374 19.73 0.07 -0.76
C ASP A 374 20.16 -0.07 -2.23
N LYS A 375 21.36 -0.60 -2.49
CA LYS A 375 21.82 -0.81 -3.87
C LYS A 375 21.16 -2.03 -4.50
N THR A 376 21.35 -3.19 -3.87
CA THR A 376 21.07 -4.49 -4.48
C THR A 376 19.58 -4.78 -4.54
N GLY A 377 19.05 -5.02 -5.78
CA GLY A 377 17.62 -5.27 -6.00
C GLY A 377 16.72 -4.05 -5.83
N THR A 378 17.30 -2.88 -5.57
CA THR A 378 16.61 -1.60 -5.50
C THR A 378 17.04 -0.70 -6.65
N LEU A 379 18.30 -0.26 -6.66
CA LEU A 379 18.90 0.45 -7.82
C LEU A 379 19.35 -0.50 -8.91
N THR A 380 19.52 -1.80 -8.59
CA THR A 380 19.84 -2.88 -9.52
C THR A 380 18.68 -3.86 -9.66
N TYR A 381 18.75 -4.76 -10.64
CA TYR A 381 17.74 -5.79 -10.86
C TYR A 381 17.85 -6.99 -9.90
N ALA A 382 18.91 -7.09 -9.08
CA ALA A 382 19.28 -8.29 -8.30
C ALA A 382 19.40 -9.57 -9.17
N THR A 383 19.80 -9.40 -10.40
CA THR A 383 20.08 -10.49 -11.34
C THR A 383 21.54 -10.45 -11.76
N PRO A 384 22.45 -10.81 -10.84
CA PRO A 384 23.88 -10.79 -11.15
C PRO A 384 24.20 -11.69 -12.35
N LYS A 385 25.14 -11.25 -13.18
CA LYS A 385 25.58 -11.95 -14.37
C LYS A 385 27.10 -11.95 -14.44
N VAL A 386 27.69 -13.01 -14.93
CA VAL A 386 29.12 -13.01 -15.23
C VAL A 386 29.36 -12.06 -16.41
N ALA A 387 30.09 -10.98 -16.15
CA ALA A 387 30.46 -9.98 -17.15
C ALA A 387 31.74 -10.38 -17.90
N GLN A 388 32.73 -10.87 -17.16
CA GLN A 388 34.05 -11.23 -17.69
C GLN A 388 34.70 -12.32 -16.83
N ILE A 389 35.53 -13.15 -17.42
CA ILE A 389 36.40 -14.09 -16.72
C ILE A 389 37.85 -13.73 -17.08
N VAL A 390 38.62 -13.35 -16.08
CA VAL A 390 40.03 -13.02 -16.22
C VAL A 390 40.84 -14.18 -15.69
N THR A 391 41.56 -14.92 -16.56
CA THR A 391 42.35 -16.12 -16.18
C THR A 391 43.81 -15.74 -15.88
N PHE A 392 44.46 -16.52 -15.04
CA PHE A 392 45.85 -16.39 -14.64
C PHE A 392 46.54 -17.73 -14.82
N GLY A 393 47.88 -17.74 -14.87
CA GLY A 393 48.65 -18.97 -14.96
C GLY A 393 48.41 -19.78 -16.25
N GLY A 394 47.91 -19.15 -17.33
CA GLY A 394 47.66 -19.80 -18.61
C GLY A 394 46.43 -20.71 -18.67
N HIS A 395 45.53 -20.60 -17.70
CA HIS A 395 44.27 -21.35 -17.68
C HIS A 395 43.27 -20.83 -18.72
N GLU A 396 42.38 -21.69 -19.21
CA GLU A 396 41.32 -21.33 -20.16
C GLU A 396 40.04 -20.86 -19.42
N ALA A 397 39.41 -19.81 -19.94
CA ALA A 397 38.24 -19.20 -19.29
C ALA A 397 37.04 -20.16 -19.18
N SER A 398 36.80 -20.97 -20.20
CA SER A 398 35.72 -21.97 -20.21
C SER A 398 35.93 -23.07 -19.17
N GLU A 399 37.20 -23.50 -18.98
CA GLU A 399 37.54 -24.50 -17.97
C GLU A 399 37.40 -23.94 -16.55
N MET A 400 37.85 -22.70 -16.30
CA MET A 400 37.71 -22.03 -15.02
C MET A 400 36.23 -21.75 -14.66
N LEU A 401 35.41 -21.37 -15.64
CA LEU A 401 33.96 -21.20 -15.44
C LEU A 401 33.29 -22.54 -15.12
N ARG A 402 33.65 -23.61 -15.82
CA ARG A 402 33.12 -24.96 -15.57
C ARG A 402 33.47 -25.43 -14.14
N LEU A 403 34.71 -25.21 -13.71
CA LEU A 403 35.17 -25.57 -12.38
C LEU A 403 34.48 -24.75 -11.29
N ALA A 404 34.35 -23.43 -11.47
CA ALA A 404 33.64 -22.55 -10.58
C ALA A 404 32.16 -22.94 -10.44
N ALA A 405 31.48 -23.21 -11.58
CA ALA A 405 30.07 -23.62 -11.56
C ALA A 405 29.86 -24.95 -10.82
N CYS A 406 30.77 -25.91 -11.00
CA CYS A 406 30.74 -27.19 -10.31
C CYS A 406 30.82 -27.04 -8.79
N LEU A 407 31.62 -26.11 -8.26
CA LEU A 407 31.74 -25.85 -6.84
C LEU A 407 30.55 -25.05 -6.28
N GLU A 408 30.10 -24.05 -7.04
CA GLU A 408 29.04 -23.12 -6.61
C GLU A 408 27.62 -23.73 -6.67
N GLU A 409 27.40 -24.79 -7.47
CA GLU A 409 26.09 -25.46 -7.61
C GLU A 409 25.58 -26.03 -6.28
N HIS A 410 26.47 -26.39 -5.37
CA HIS A 410 26.12 -27.00 -4.09
C HIS A 410 25.64 -26.01 -3.03
N TYR A 411 25.93 -24.72 -3.23
CA TYR A 411 25.58 -23.65 -2.27
C TYR A 411 24.94 -22.46 -2.99
N PRO A 412 23.67 -22.59 -3.41
CA PRO A 412 23.02 -21.60 -4.25
C PRO A 412 22.82 -20.27 -3.52
N HIS A 413 23.49 -19.24 -4.00
CA HIS A 413 23.28 -17.84 -3.67
C HIS A 413 23.34 -16.99 -4.95
N SER A 414 23.03 -15.72 -4.88
CA SER A 414 22.85 -14.88 -6.08
C SER A 414 24.07 -14.89 -7.02
N MET A 415 25.29 -14.82 -6.49
CA MET A 415 26.53 -14.86 -7.28
C MET A 415 26.83 -16.27 -7.80
N ALA A 416 26.59 -17.30 -6.97
CA ALA A 416 26.72 -18.70 -7.39
C ALA A 416 25.81 -19.02 -8.57
N ASN A 417 24.53 -18.61 -8.48
CA ASN A 417 23.57 -18.80 -9.56
C ASN A 417 24.03 -18.12 -10.86
N ALA A 418 24.62 -16.92 -10.78
CA ALA A 418 25.17 -16.23 -11.95
C ALA A 418 26.27 -17.03 -12.66
N VAL A 419 27.16 -17.68 -11.87
CA VAL A 419 28.24 -18.52 -12.39
C VAL A 419 27.67 -19.79 -13.03
N VAL A 420 26.77 -20.47 -12.35
CA VAL A 420 26.10 -21.69 -12.82
C VAL A 420 25.28 -21.45 -14.09
N ASP A 421 24.51 -20.34 -14.12
CA ASP A 421 23.69 -20.00 -15.27
C ASP A 421 24.54 -19.62 -16.50
N GLU A 422 25.67 -18.94 -16.30
CA GLU A 422 26.60 -18.63 -17.38
C GLU A 422 27.23 -19.90 -17.92
N ALA A 423 27.62 -20.84 -17.06
CA ALA A 423 28.13 -22.14 -17.49
C ALA A 423 27.09 -22.94 -18.32
N LYS A 424 25.83 -22.94 -17.86
CA LYS A 424 24.69 -23.52 -18.59
C LYS A 424 24.49 -22.85 -19.96
N ARG A 425 24.55 -21.51 -20.01
CA ARG A 425 24.39 -20.73 -21.26
C ARG A 425 25.46 -21.07 -22.28
N GLN A 426 26.68 -21.34 -21.83
CA GLN A 426 27.80 -21.79 -22.69
C GLN A 426 27.77 -23.30 -22.98
N ASN A 427 26.73 -24.03 -22.51
CA ASN A 427 26.62 -25.49 -22.63
C ASN A 427 27.83 -26.27 -22.05
N LEU A 428 28.46 -25.73 -21.02
CA LEU A 428 29.56 -26.38 -20.34
C LEU A 428 28.98 -27.48 -19.43
N LYS A 429 29.03 -28.75 -19.92
CA LYS A 429 28.66 -29.90 -19.10
C LYS A 429 29.78 -30.20 -18.12
N HIS A 430 29.45 -30.43 -16.85
CA HIS A 430 30.38 -30.94 -15.86
C HIS A 430 29.91 -32.29 -15.35
N GLU A 431 30.86 -33.19 -15.12
CA GLU A 431 30.69 -34.37 -14.29
C GLU A 431 31.23 -33.99 -12.91
N GLU A 432 30.68 -34.55 -11.85
CA GLU A 432 31.17 -34.30 -10.49
C GLU A 432 32.56 -34.90 -10.30
N TYR A 433 33.62 -34.08 -10.38
CA TYR A 433 35.03 -34.50 -10.24
C TYR A 433 35.63 -34.13 -8.87
N HIS A 434 34.82 -33.59 -7.94
CA HIS A 434 35.32 -33.13 -6.65
C HIS A 434 35.01 -34.12 -5.53
N SER A 435 35.84 -34.10 -4.49
CA SER A 435 35.58 -34.73 -3.22
C SER A 435 34.64 -33.83 -2.39
N GLN A 436 34.39 -34.16 -1.13
CA GLN A 436 33.54 -33.44 -0.22
C GLN A 436 33.80 -31.93 -0.26
N VAL A 437 32.79 -31.14 -0.62
CA VAL A 437 32.83 -29.67 -0.65
C VAL A 437 32.66 -29.15 0.77
N GLN A 438 33.59 -28.31 1.24
CA GLN A 438 33.48 -27.62 2.51
C GLN A 438 33.10 -26.16 2.30
N TYR A 439 31.95 -25.79 2.83
CA TYR A 439 31.49 -24.40 2.82
C TYR A 439 31.96 -23.67 4.07
N VAL A 440 32.66 -22.55 3.88
CA VAL A 440 33.05 -21.64 4.96
C VAL A 440 32.07 -20.48 4.96
N VAL A 441 31.20 -20.43 5.97
CA VAL A 441 30.09 -19.47 6.05
C VAL A 441 30.59 -18.04 5.86
N ALA A 442 29.96 -17.32 4.93
CA ALA A 442 30.23 -15.93 4.53
C ALA A 442 31.62 -15.67 3.88
N HIS A 443 32.45 -16.69 3.62
CA HIS A 443 33.80 -16.52 3.08
C HIS A 443 33.99 -17.18 1.70
N GLY A 444 33.62 -18.44 1.53
CA GLY A 444 33.81 -19.14 0.25
C GLY A 444 33.70 -20.66 0.37
N ILE A 445 34.14 -21.33 -0.68
CA ILE A 445 34.09 -22.78 -0.82
C ILE A 445 35.51 -23.33 -0.98
N SER A 446 35.81 -24.42 -0.27
CA SER A 446 37.06 -25.21 -0.39
C SER A 446 36.72 -26.63 -0.80
N SER A 447 37.44 -27.19 -1.78
CA SER A 447 37.30 -28.59 -2.22
C SER A 447 38.60 -29.14 -2.75
N MET A 448 38.65 -30.48 -2.94
CA MET A 448 39.75 -31.16 -3.62
C MET A 448 39.28 -31.63 -5.01
N VAL A 449 39.92 -31.15 -6.06
CA VAL A 449 39.66 -31.53 -7.42
C VAL A 449 40.92 -32.13 -8.02
N GLU A 450 40.89 -33.35 -8.49
CA GLU A 450 42.05 -34.08 -9.07
C GLU A 450 43.28 -34.06 -8.13
N GLY A 451 43.06 -34.13 -6.84
CA GLY A 451 44.13 -34.10 -5.83
C GLY A 451 44.76 -32.73 -5.56
N LYS A 452 44.22 -31.65 -6.13
CA LYS A 452 44.61 -30.26 -5.88
C LYS A 452 43.56 -29.57 -5.03
N LYS A 453 44.00 -28.74 -4.08
CA LYS A 453 43.08 -27.89 -3.31
C LYS A 453 42.58 -26.76 -4.23
N VAL A 454 41.28 -26.61 -4.32
CA VAL A 454 40.60 -25.56 -5.09
C VAL A 454 39.77 -24.72 -4.14
N LEU A 455 39.89 -23.42 -4.26
CA LEU A 455 39.21 -22.42 -3.44
C LEU A 455 38.46 -21.47 -4.35
N ILE A 456 37.20 -21.13 -3.97
CA ILE A 456 36.43 -20.07 -4.63
C ILE A 456 35.78 -19.22 -3.57
N GLY A 457 35.91 -17.88 -3.68
CA GLY A 457 35.33 -16.98 -2.67
C GLY A 457 35.81 -15.54 -2.77
N SER A 458 35.65 -14.82 -1.65
CA SER A 458 36.04 -13.41 -1.51
C SER A 458 37.57 -13.22 -1.49
N ALA A 459 38.05 -11.99 -1.73
CA ALA A 459 39.47 -11.66 -1.61
C ALA A 459 40.02 -11.98 -0.23
N HIS A 460 39.30 -11.65 0.83
CA HIS A 460 39.67 -11.94 2.20
C HIS A 460 39.90 -13.44 2.42
N PHE A 461 38.93 -14.26 2.04
CA PHE A 461 39.02 -15.71 2.18
C PHE A 461 40.21 -16.30 1.42
N VAL A 462 40.38 -15.90 0.14
CA VAL A 462 41.36 -16.50 -0.74
C VAL A 462 42.80 -16.04 -0.41
N PHE A 463 43.00 -14.74 -0.16
CA PHE A 463 44.35 -14.17 0.03
C PHE A 463 44.77 -14.05 1.49
N GLU A 464 43.84 -13.71 2.42
CA GLU A 464 44.19 -13.51 3.82
C GLU A 464 44.03 -14.78 4.65
N ASP A 465 42.90 -15.49 4.54
CA ASP A 465 42.66 -16.70 5.35
C ASP A 465 43.44 -17.90 4.79
N GLU A 466 43.44 -18.11 3.49
CA GLU A 466 44.01 -19.27 2.82
C GLU A 466 45.41 -19.01 2.22
N GLY A 467 45.86 -17.75 2.19
CA GLY A 467 47.22 -17.37 1.83
C GLY A 467 47.59 -17.63 0.36
N CYS A 468 46.63 -17.63 -0.55
CA CYS A 468 46.88 -17.80 -1.99
C CYS A 468 47.68 -16.63 -2.54
N THR A 469 48.49 -16.93 -3.57
CA THR A 469 49.36 -15.93 -4.22
C THR A 469 48.91 -15.63 -5.63
N ILE A 470 49.22 -14.42 -6.09
CA ILE A 470 49.04 -14.03 -7.49
C ILE A 470 50.31 -14.36 -8.25
N PRO A 471 50.23 -14.99 -9.46
CA PRO A 471 51.41 -15.22 -10.27
C PRO A 471 52.19 -13.92 -10.54
N ALA A 472 53.46 -13.89 -10.17
CA ALA A 472 54.28 -12.66 -10.14
C ALA A 472 54.37 -11.97 -11.52
N ALA A 473 54.29 -12.74 -12.61
CA ALA A 473 54.29 -12.19 -13.96
C ALA A 473 52.98 -11.54 -14.38
N GLU A 474 51.90 -11.72 -13.62
CA GLU A 474 50.54 -11.25 -13.96
C GLU A 474 49.96 -10.27 -12.91
N GLN A 475 50.80 -9.71 -12.03
CA GLN A 475 50.39 -8.74 -11.01
C GLN A 475 49.75 -7.50 -11.64
N GLU A 476 50.32 -6.96 -12.73
CA GLU A 476 49.78 -5.82 -13.45
C GLU A 476 48.36 -6.08 -13.99
N LYS A 477 48.12 -7.33 -14.48
CA LYS A 477 46.81 -7.78 -14.94
C LYS A 477 45.78 -7.80 -13.80
N PHE A 478 46.20 -8.24 -12.61
CA PHE A 478 45.36 -8.22 -11.41
C PHE A 478 45.03 -6.81 -10.97
N ASP A 479 46.00 -5.89 -10.95
CA ASP A 479 45.84 -4.49 -10.55
C ASP A 479 44.95 -3.69 -11.51
N THR A 480 44.82 -4.14 -12.77
CA THR A 480 43.96 -3.52 -13.80
C THR A 480 42.56 -4.10 -13.86
N LEU A 481 42.16 -4.99 -12.92
CA LEU A 481 40.79 -5.49 -12.86
C LEU A 481 39.80 -4.35 -12.68
N ASP A 482 38.71 -4.42 -13.47
CA ASP A 482 37.72 -3.35 -13.48
C ASP A 482 36.97 -3.27 -12.15
N ALA A 483 37.03 -2.11 -11.51
CA ALA A 483 36.48 -1.86 -10.18
C ALA A 483 34.93 -1.85 -10.13
N GLN A 484 34.27 -1.77 -11.28
CA GLN A 484 32.79 -1.76 -11.34
C GLN A 484 32.18 -3.11 -11.02
N TYR A 485 32.95 -4.20 -11.17
CA TYR A 485 32.47 -5.56 -10.94
C TYR A 485 32.75 -6.05 -9.52
N SER A 486 31.86 -6.92 -9.02
CA SER A 486 32.16 -7.77 -7.87
C SER A 486 33.06 -8.93 -8.33
N HIS A 487 34.12 -9.20 -7.61
CA HIS A 487 35.10 -10.20 -7.98
C HIS A 487 34.92 -11.46 -7.14
N LEU A 488 34.82 -12.61 -7.80
CA LEU A 488 34.87 -13.94 -7.19
C LEU A 488 36.18 -14.60 -7.63
N TYR A 489 37.03 -14.92 -6.64
CA TYR A 489 38.39 -15.42 -6.88
C TYR A 489 38.42 -16.94 -6.85
N LEU A 490 38.99 -17.53 -7.89
CA LEU A 490 39.20 -18.98 -8.02
C LEU A 490 40.70 -19.27 -7.96
N CYS A 491 41.11 -20.06 -6.96
CA CYS A 491 42.51 -20.47 -6.78
C CYS A 491 42.66 -21.98 -6.87
N ILE A 492 43.75 -22.42 -7.43
CA ILE A 492 44.12 -23.85 -7.57
C ILE A 492 45.52 -24.06 -7.03
N ALA A 493 45.65 -24.99 -6.07
CA ALA A 493 46.91 -25.35 -5.45
C ALA A 493 47.69 -24.15 -4.84
N GLY A 494 46.98 -23.15 -4.31
CA GLY A 494 47.54 -21.97 -3.64
C GLY A 494 47.89 -20.80 -4.58
N GLU A 495 47.62 -20.91 -5.89
CA GLU A 495 47.80 -19.80 -6.84
C GLU A 495 46.48 -19.37 -7.47
N LEU A 496 46.35 -18.07 -7.75
CA LEU A 496 45.19 -17.50 -8.43
C LEU A 496 45.11 -18.04 -9.88
N ALA A 497 44.02 -18.73 -10.19
CA ALA A 497 43.74 -19.31 -11.51
C ALA A 497 42.78 -18.45 -12.34
N ALA A 498 41.77 -17.85 -11.71
CA ALA A 498 40.84 -16.94 -12.40
C ALA A 498 40.17 -15.95 -11.43
N VAL A 499 39.75 -14.84 -11.98
CA VAL A 499 38.80 -13.89 -11.32
C VAL A 499 37.56 -13.83 -12.21
N ILE A 500 36.43 -14.22 -11.62
CA ILE A 500 35.12 -14.13 -12.25
C ILE A 500 34.53 -12.78 -11.86
N CYS A 501 34.39 -11.89 -12.83
CA CYS A 501 33.83 -10.54 -12.67
C CYS A 501 32.31 -10.63 -12.82
N ILE A 502 31.60 -10.30 -11.77
CA ILE A 502 30.15 -10.36 -11.70
C ILE A 502 29.59 -8.95 -11.66
N SER A 503 28.67 -8.64 -12.56
CA SER A 503 27.92 -7.39 -12.57
C SER A 503 26.49 -7.64 -12.12
N ASP A 504 25.98 -6.75 -11.26
CA ASP A 504 24.56 -6.64 -11.00
C ASP A 504 24.05 -5.40 -11.75
N PRO A 505 23.34 -5.59 -12.88
CA PRO A 505 23.01 -4.50 -13.78
C PRO A 505 22.12 -3.46 -13.08
N LEU A 506 22.51 -2.19 -13.21
CA LEU A 506 21.70 -1.07 -12.77
C LEU A 506 20.38 -1.01 -13.55
N ARG A 507 19.33 -0.55 -12.91
CA ARG A 507 18.08 -0.24 -13.58
C ARG A 507 18.29 0.91 -14.54
N ALA A 508 17.81 0.77 -15.77
CA ALA A 508 18.03 1.77 -16.82
C ALA A 508 17.49 3.15 -16.44
N GLU A 509 16.41 3.17 -15.66
CA GLU A 509 15.71 4.38 -15.21
C GLU A 509 16.29 4.97 -13.91
N ALA A 510 17.23 4.31 -13.21
CA ALA A 510 17.69 4.71 -11.87
C ALA A 510 18.18 6.17 -11.81
N LYS A 511 19.04 6.55 -12.76
CA LYS A 511 19.58 7.92 -12.85
C LYS A 511 18.50 8.97 -13.05
N ASP A 512 17.55 8.69 -13.94
CA ASP A 512 16.48 9.63 -14.28
C ASP A 512 15.45 9.71 -13.15
N ALA A 513 15.18 8.60 -12.45
CA ALA A 513 14.33 8.57 -11.27
C ALA A 513 14.93 9.40 -10.11
N ILE A 514 16.24 9.28 -9.84
CA ILE A 514 16.93 10.09 -8.83
C ILE A 514 16.86 11.58 -9.19
N ARG A 515 17.12 11.92 -10.45
CA ARG A 515 16.97 13.32 -10.91
C ARG A 515 15.55 13.84 -10.74
N ALA A 516 14.54 13.02 -11.02
CA ALA A 516 13.14 13.38 -10.86
C ALA A 516 12.75 13.53 -9.37
N LEU A 517 13.32 12.74 -8.47
CA LEU A 517 13.13 12.91 -7.01
C LEU A 517 13.69 14.24 -6.53
N HIS A 518 14.89 14.65 -7.00
CA HIS A 518 15.43 15.98 -6.72
C HIS A 518 14.53 17.10 -7.26
N ALA A 519 13.99 16.93 -8.47
CA ALA A 519 13.04 17.89 -9.05
C ALA A 519 11.73 17.98 -8.23
N CYS A 520 11.35 16.94 -7.50
CA CYS A 520 10.25 16.92 -6.54
C CYS A 520 10.65 17.39 -5.13
N GLY A 521 11.82 18.05 -4.96
CA GLY A 521 12.22 18.68 -3.72
C GLY A 521 12.94 17.79 -2.70
N ILE A 522 13.34 16.57 -3.04
CA ILE A 522 14.25 15.77 -2.22
C ILE A 522 15.62 16.43 -2.24
N ARG A 523 16.16 16.72 -1.06
CA ARG A 523 17.42 17.47 -0.92
C ARG A 523 18.63 16.57 -0.94
N LYS A 524 18.49 15.34 -0.46
CA LYS A 524 19.59 14.41 -0.28
C LYS A 524 19.16 13.00 -0.67
N VAL A 525 19.89 12.39 -1.60
CA VAL A 525 19.74 10.98 -1.99
C VAL A 525 21.01 10.24 -1.60
N VAL A 526 20.86 9.19 -0.82
CA VAL A 526 21.97 8.41 -0.26
C VAL A 526 21.86 6.97 -0.76
N MET A 527 22.97 6.37 -1.16
CA MET A 527 23.06 4.94 -1.46
C MET A 527 23.84 4.24 -0.35
N MET A 528 23.31 3.11 0.12
CA MET A 528 23.96 2.22 1.09
C MET A 528 24.13 0.83 0.51
N THR A 529 25.31 0.23 0.68
CA THR A 529 25.62 -1.10 0.15
C THR A 529 26.64 -1.84 1.02
N GLY A 530 26.54 -3.17 1.07
CA GLY A 530 27.57 -4.03 1.63
C GLY A 530 28.78 -4.22 0.72
N ASP A 531 28.76 -3.71 -0.52
CA ASP A 531 29.87 -3.82 -1.44
C ASP A 531 31.09 -3.02 -1.00
N ASN A 532 32.24 -3.36 -1.56
CA ASN A 532 33.45 -2.61 -1.35
C ASN A 532 33.35 -1.17 -1.87
N ARG A 533 34.19 -0.28 -1.29
CA ARG A 533 34.15 1.16 -1.57
C ARG A 533 34.38 1.52 -3.04
N ARG A 534 35.19 0.74 -3.79
CA ARG A 534 35.50 1.01 -5.21
C ARG A 534 34.26 0.79 -6.09
N THR A 535 33.59 -0.34 -5.93
CA THR A 535 32.34 -0.66 -6.65
C THR A 535 31.22 0.31 -6.28
N ALA A 536 31.07 0.62 -4.98
CA ALA A 536 30.05 1.57 -4.52
C ALA A 536 30.26 2.97 -5.11
N ALA A 537 31.51 3.46 -5.17
CA ALA A 537 31.83 4.77 -5.76
C ALA A 537 31.50 4.82 -7.26
N ALA A 538 31.79 3.75 -8.02
CA ALA A 538 31.48 3.68 -9.45
C ALA A 538 29.97 3.76 -9.70
N VAL A 539 29.18 2.95 -8.96
CA VAL A 539 27.72 2.96 -9.03
C VAL A 539 27.14 4.31 -8.62
N ALA A 540 27.61 4.88 -7.52
CA ALA A 540 27.15 6.19 -7.02
C ALA A 540 27.34 7.31 -8.05
N ALA A 541 28.49 7.32 -8.73
CA ALA A 541 28.79 8.29 -9.79
C ALA A 541 27.88 8.09 -11.02
N GLU A 542 27.56 6.85 -11.38
CA GLU A 542 26.72 6.53 -12.52
C GLU A 542 25.25 6.93 -12.29
N VAL A 543 24.69 6.60 -11.12
CA VAL A 543 23.29 6.90 -10.80
C VAL A 543 23.08 8.35 -10.34
N GLY A 544 24.14 9.01 -9.84
CA GLY A 544 24.13 10.44 -9.45
C GLY A 544 23.50 10.68 -8.08
N VAL A 545 23.78 9.82 -7.09
CA VAL A 545 23.43 10.05 -5.68
C VAL A 545 24.36 11.09 -5.04
N ASP A 546 23.89 11.78 -3.99
CA ASP A 546 24.67 12.83 -3.30
C ASP A 546 25.74 12.26 -2.38
N GLU A 547 25.43 11.14 -1.71
CA GLU A 547 26.33 10.43 -0.80
C GLU A 547 26.19 8.93 -0.98
N PHE A 548 27.26 8.20 -0.68
CA PHE A 548 27.21 6.74 -0.59
C PHE A 548 28.00 6.21 0.60
N PHE A 549 27.55 5.08 1.12
CA PHE A 549 28.21 4.32 2.17
C PHE A 549 28.43 2.89 1.68
N ALA A 550 29.67 2.43 1.77
CA ALA A 550 30.11 1.10 1.35
C ALA A 550 30.43 0.25 2.59
N GLU A 551 30.43 -1.07 2.42
CA GLU A 551 30.76 -2.04 3.48
C GLU A 551 29.85 -1.89 4.72
N VAL A 552 28.57 -1.55 4.50
CA VAL A 552 27.59 -1.20 5.52
C VAL A 552 26.84 -2.45 5.99
N LEU A 553 26.80 -2.65 7.30
CA LEU A 553 25.97 -3.68 7.95
C LEU A 553 24.52 -3.20 8.11
N PRO A 554 23.55 -4.10 8.32
CA PRO A 554 22.14 -3.71 8.53
C PRO A 554 21.93 -2.73 9.69
N GLU A 555 22.69 -2.87 10.78
CA GLU A 555 22.64 -1.97 11.94
C GLU A 555 23.14 -0.57 11.62
N ASP A 556 24.15 -0.44 10.76
CA ASP A 556 24.69 0.85 10.34
C ASP A 556 23.68 1.64 9.51
N LYS A 557 22.90 0.96 8.64
CA LYS A 557 21.80 1.57 7.90
C LYS A 557 20.78 2.20 8.84
N ALA A 558 20.36 1.46 9.86
CA ALA A 558 19.42 1.95 10.86
C ALA A 558 20.02 3.08 11.71
N ALA A 559 21.31 2.98 12.08
CA ALA A 559 22.01 4.03 12.82
C ALA A 559 22.10 5.34 12.04
N PHE A 560 22.38 5.27 10.75
CA PHE A 560 22.36 6.45 9.85
C PHE A 560 20.97 7.10 9.81
N ILE A 561 19.91 6.31 9.63
CA ILE A 561 18.53 6.82 9.60
C ILE A 561 18.20 7.53 10.92
N ARG A 562 18.55 6.93 12.07
CA ARG A 562 18.36 7.56 13.38
C ARG A 562 19.11 8.89 13.50
N SER A 563 20.35 8.97 12.98
CA SER A 563 21.14 10.20 13.02
C SER A 563 20.53 11.32 12.16
N GLU A 564 20.03 10.99 10.96
CA GLU A 564 19.34 11.94 10.08
C GLU A 564 18.04 12.47 10.74
N LYS A 565 17.27 11.57 11.35
CA LYS A 565 16.04 11.94 12.09
C LYS A 565 16.35 12.79 13.32
N ALA A 566 17.42 12.50 14.06
CA ALA A 566 17.87 13.31 15.19
C ALA A 566 18.30 14.70 14.75
N ALA A 567 18.78 14.86 13.51
CA ALA A 567 19.06 16.15 12.89
C ALA A 567 17.81 16.89 12.37
N GLY A 568 16.60 16.35 12.64
CA GLY A 568 15.31 16.94 12.26
C GLY A 568 14.91 16.74 10.80
N ARG A 569 15.57 15.82 10.08
CA ARG A 569 15.22 15.47 8.69
C ARG A 569 14.18 14.36 8.65
N THR A 570 13.31 14.39 7.65
CA THR A 570 12.35 13.34 7.35
C THR A 570 12.97 12.37 6.35
N VAL A 571 13.10 11.11 6.74
CA VAL A 571 13.84 10.09 5.99
C VAL A 571 12.93 9.00 5.44
N ILE A 572 13.06 8.72 4.14
CA ILE A 572 12.48 7.54 3.50
C ILE A 572 13.60 6.52 3.27
N MET A 573 13.38 5.27 3.66
CA MET A 573 14.25 4.14 3.30
C MET A 573 13.60 3.30 2.21
N ILE A 574 14.37 2.98 1.16
CA ILE A 574 13.93 2.15 0.05
C ILE A 574 14.84 0.92 -0.01
N GLY A 575 14.24 -0.26 0.12
CA GLY A 575 14.96 -1.51 0.15
C GLY A 575 14.11 -2.69 -0.35
N ASN A 576 14.73 -3.85 -0.49
CA ASN A 576 14.07 -5.06 -1.00
C ASN A 576 14.36 -6.32 -0.17
N GLY A 577 15.33 -6.29 0.75
CA GLY A 577 15.87 -7.46 1.43
C GLY A 577 15.47 -7.57 2.89
N VAL A 578 15.68 -8.75 3.45
CA VAL A 578 15.59 -9.04 4.89
C VAL A 578 16.57 -8.14 5.66
N ASN A 579 17.74 -7.90 5.08
CA ASN A 579 18.81 -7.06 5.67
C ASN A 579 18.40 -5.59 5.85
N ASP A 580 17.38 -5.13 5.14
CA ASP A 580 16.87 -3.76 5.23
C ASP A 580 15.75 -3.59 6.26
N SER A 581 15.25 -4.68 6.84
CA SER A 581 14.07 -4.69 7.70
C SER A 581 14.18 -3.71 8.86
N LEU A 582 15.35 -3.66 9.52
CA LEU A 582 15.60 -2.73 10.62
C LEU A 582 15.62 -1.28 10.14
N ALA A 583 16.25 -1.01 9.00
CA ALA A 583 16.31 0.33 8.40
C ALA A 583 14.93 0.80 7.90
N LEU A 584 14.16 -0.09 7.28
CA LEU A 584 12.78 0.17 6.83
C LEU A 584 11.88 0.57 8.00
N SER A 585 11.98 -0.13 9.15
CA SER A 585 11.18 0.15 10.34
C SER A 585 11.59 1.44 11.07
N GLU A 586 12.88 1.84 11.00
CA GLU A 586 13.39 3.05 11.64
C GLU A 586 13.08 4.33 10.84
N ALA A 587 12.85 4.24 9.54
CA ALA A 587 12.53 5.36 8.69
C ALA A 587 11.18 6.02 9.05
N ASP A 588 10.94 7.25 8.60
CA ASP A 588 9.62 7.89 8.72
C ASP A 588 8.61 7.24 7.76
N ALA A 589 9.10 6.69 6.65
CA ALA A 589 8.40 5.74 5.80
C ALA A 589 9.38 4.75 5.18
N GLY A 590 9.17 3.46 5.44
CA GLY A 590 9.88 2.37 4.79
C GLY A 590 9.16 1.94 3.51
N VAL A 591 9.88 1.87 2.38
CA VAL A 591 9.34 1.51 1.07
C VAL A 591 10.00 0.23 0.58
N ALA A 592 9.22 -0.83 0.36
CA ALA A 592 9.69 -2.06 -0.24
C ALA A 592 9.32 -2.12 -1.73
N ILE A 593 10.29 -2.53 -2.57
CA ILE A 593 10.06 -2.75 -4.01
C ILE A 593 9.69 -4.23 -4.26
N SER A 594 8.89 -4.49 -5.29
CA SER A 594 8.24 -5.77 -5.64
C SER A 594 9.16 -6.99 -5.72
N THR A 595 10.41 -6.80 -6.12
CA THR A 595 11.41 -7.89 -6.20
C THR A 595 11.92 -8.32 -4.82
N GLY A 596 11.53 -7.59 -3.76
CA GLY A 596 11.97 -7.84 -2.39
C GLY A 596 11.36 -9.07 -1.74
N ALA A 597 12.05 -9.56 -0.72
CA ALA A 597 11.59 -10.65 0.13
C ALA A 597 10.23 -10.32 0.77
N ALA A 598 9.40 -11.34 0.99
CA ALA A 598 8.07 -11.15 1.59
C ALA A 598 8.15 -10.47 2.96
N ILE A 599 9.19 -10.72 3.74
CA ILE A 599 9.42 -10.08 5.04
C ILE A 599 9.65 -8.57 4.92
N ALA A 600 10.39 -8.10 3.90
CA ALA A 600 10.58 -6.68 3.67
C ALA A 600 9.26 -5.98 3.34
N ARG A 601 8.41 -6.64 2.54
CA ARG A 601 7.06 -6.14 2.20
C ARG A 601 6.12 -6.10 3.40
N GLU A 602 6.25 -7.07 4.31
CA GLU A 602 5.43 -7.10 5.54
C GLU A 602 5.83 -5.99 6.52
N ILE A 603 7.13 -5.72 6.67
CA ILE A 603 7.65 -4.69 7.57
C ILE A 603 7.47 -3.29 6.99
N ALA A 604 7.65 -3.13 5.67
CA ALA A 604 7.57 -1.82 5.02
C ALA A 604 6.18 -1.18 5.17
N ASP A 605 6.16 0.11 5.29
CA ASP A 605 4.96 0.94 5.39
C ASP A 605 4.27 1.15 4.04
N ILE A 606 5.07 1.09 2.98
CA ILE A 606 4.65 1.26 1.59
C ILE A 606 5.29 0.15 0.76
N THR A 607 4.51 -0.46 -0.12
CA THR A 607 5.00 -1.49 -1.04
C THR A 607 4.72 -1.08 -2.48
N ILE A 608 5.74 -1.11 -3.32
CA ILE A 608 5.64 -0.84 -4.76
C ILE A 608 5.73 -2.18 -5.49
N ALA A 609 4.63 -2.62 -6.11
CA ALA A 609 4.55 -3.89 -6.84
C ALA A 609 4.99 -3.78 -8.32
N SER A 610 5.55 -2.66 -8.72
CA SER A 610 6.14 -2.39 -10.03
C SER A 610 7.66 -2.52 -9.97
N GLU A 611 8.26 -2.84 -11.10
CA GLU A 611 9.73 -2.83 -11.26
C GLU A 611 10.27 -1.44 -11.64
N ASP A 612 9.39 -0.47 -11.90
CA ASP A 612 9.76 0.88 -12.33
C ASP A 612 9.99 1.81 -11.12
N LEU A 613 11.19 2.37 -11.02
CA LEU A 613 11.54 3.34 -9.98
C LEU A 613 10.77 4.68 -10.09
N PHE A 614 10.20 5.00 -11.25
CA PHE A 614 9.36 6.21 -11.39
C PHE A 614 8.10 6.18 -10.55
N GLU A 615 7.68 4.99 -10.06
CA GLU A 615 6.57 4.89 -9.11
C GLU A 615 6.88 5.59 -7.76
N LEU A 616 8.17 5.73 -7.38
CA LEU A 616 8.58 6.54 -6.23
C LEU A 616 8.29 8.03 -6.47
N VAL A 617 8.51 8.49 -7.70
CA VAL A 617 8.21 9.89 -8.09
C VAL A 617 6.69 10.10 -8.10
N THR A 618 5.96 9.13 -8.62
CA THR A 618 4.49 9.12 -8.61
C THR A 618 3.94 9.15 -7.18
N LEU A 619 4.48 8.32 -6.29
CA LEU A 619 4.15 8.31 -4.86
C LEU A 619 4.40 9.69 -4.21
N ARG A 620 5.54 10.32 -4.50
CA ARG A 620 5.87 11.66 -4.01
C ARG A 620 4.85 12.69 -4.47
N ARG A 621 4.52 12.70 -5.77
CA ARG A 621 3.54 13.64 -6.35
C ARG A 621 2.13 13.44 -5.77
N ILE A 622 1.68 12.20 -5.60
CA ILE A 622 0.39 11.90 -4.95
C ILE A 622 0.39 12.44 -3.52
N SER A 623 1.47 12.21 -2.78
CA SER A 623 1.61 12.64 -1.38
C SER A 623 1.58 14.17 -1.23
N GLU A 624 2.26 14.90 -2.10
CA GLU A 624 2.24 16.37 -2.14
C GLU A 624 0.86 16.92 -2.52
N ALA A 625 0.24 16.32 -3.53
CA ALA A 625 -1.11 16.70 -3.97
C ALA A 625 -2.16 16.43 -2.88
N LEU A 626 -2.00 15.35 -2.11
CA LEU A 626 -2.83 15.06 -0.93
C LEU A 626 -2.70 16.16 0.12
N MET A 627 -1.48 16.53 0.51
CA MET A 627 -1.26 17.58 1.52
C MET A 627 -1.81 18.93 1.03
N ALA A 628 -1.61 19.26 -0.24
CA ALA A 628 -2.19 20.47 -0.84
C ALA A 628 -3.73 20.44 -0.82
N ARG A 629 -4.36 19.27 -1.09
CA ARG A 629 -5.81 19.08 -1.00
C ARG A 629 -6.31 19.26 0.43
N ILE A 630 -5.66 18.65 1.41
CA ILE A 630 -6.00 18.78 2.83
C ILE A 630 -5.98 20.25 3.26
N HIS A 631 -4.92 20.98 2.95
CA HIS A 631 -4.82 22.42 3.28
C HIS A 631 -5.88 23.26 2.57
N ARG A 632 -6.19 22.97 1.32
CA ARG A 632 -7.23 23.66 0.56
C ARG A 632 -8.62 23.39 1.14
N ASN A 633 -8.93 22.13 1.45
CA ASN A 633 -10.20 21.76 2.09
C ASN A 633 -10.36 22.50 3.41
N TYR A 634 -9.33 22.50 4.25
CA TYR A 634 -9.34 23.23 5.52
C TYR A 634 -9.69 24.71 5.32
N ARG A 635 -8.99 25.42 4.42
CA ARG A 635 -9.25 26.85 4.15
C ARG A 635 -10.66 27.07 3.62
N THR A 636 -11.14 26.20 2.75
CA THR A 636 -12.48 26.30 2.16
C THR A 636 -13.55 26.09 3.23
N ILE A 637 -13.42 25.07 4.09
CA ILE A 637 -14.37 24.79 5.17
C ILE A 637 -14.42 25.96 6.15
N VAL A 638 -13.28 26.45 6.61
CA VAL A 638 -13.22 27.55 7.57
C VAL A 638 -13.80 28.82 6.95
N GLY A 639 -13.41 29.19 5.74
CA GLY A 639 -13.88 30.41 5.08
C GLY A 639 -15.38 30.38 4.79
N PHE A 640 -15.88 29.26 4.27
CA PHE A 640 -17.30 29.11 3.93
C PHE A 640 -18.19 29.14 5.17
N ASN A 641 -17.84 28.37 6.21
CA ASN A 641 -18.60 28.32 7.45
C ASN A 641 -18.58 29.66 8.19
N LEU A 642 -17.45 30.36 8.22
CA LEU A 642 -17.36 31.71 8.77
C LEU A 642 -18.29 32.67 8.00
N GLY A 643 -18.35 32.58 6.67
CA GLY A 643 -19.29 33.35 5.85
C GLY A 643 -20.75 33.06 6.23
N LEU A 644 -21.12 31.78 6.39
CA LEU A 644 -22.48 31.40 6.82
C LEU A 644 -22.84 31.97 8.20
N ILE A 645 -21.90 31.93 9.13
CA ILE A 645 -22.10 32.54 10.49
C ILE A 645 -22.32 34.03 10.36
N ILE A 646 -21.51 34.77 9.62
CA ILE A 646 -21.63 36.21 9.42
C ILE A 646 -23.02 36.57 8.85
N PHE A 647 -23.44 35.87 7.76
CA PHE A 647 -24.76 36.10 7.16
C PHE A 647 -25.91 35.70 8.04
N GLY A 648 -25.73 34.66 8.88
CA GLY A 648 -26.71 34.26 9.88
C GLY A 648 -26.90 35.33 11.00
N VAL A 649 -25.80 35.85 11.54
CA VAL A 649 -25.80 36.93 12.55
C VAL A 649 -26.37 38.22 11.97
N ALA A 650 -26.03 38.56 10.72
CA ALA A 650 -26.63 39.66 10.00
C ALA A 650 -28.16 39.52 9.82
N GLY A 651 -28.69 38.30 9.93
CA GLY A 651 -30.12 37.99 9.73
C GLY A 651 -30.50 37.81 8.25
N ILE A 652 -29.51 37.67 7.37
CA ILE A 652 -29.71 37.44 5.93
C ILE A 652 -30.12 35.99 5.67
N LEU A 653 -29.48 35.03 6.39
CA LEU A 653 -29.75 33.60 6.24
C LEU A 653 -30.49 33.07 7.48
N PRO A 654 -31.67 32.44 7.29
CA PRO A 654 -32.35 31.72 8.37
C PRO A 654 -31.58 30.44 8.76
N PRO A 655 -31.74 29.93 9.99
CA PRO A 655 -30.99 28.76 10.50
C PRO A 655 -31.11 27.52 9.63
N THR A 656 -32.29 27.24 9.07
CA THR A 656 -32.53 26.09 8.19
C THR A 656 -31.78 26.20 6.86
N THR A 657 -31.66 27.41 6.31
CA THR A 657 -30.89 27.66 5.09
C THR A 657 -29.40 27.56 5.37
N SER A 658 -28.92 28.08 6.49
CA SER A 658 -27.52 27.94 6.92
C SER A 658 -27.14 26.47 7.08
N ALA A 659 -27.99 25.66 7.73
CA ALA A 659 -27.79 24.22 7.89
C ALA A 659 -27.79 23.47 6.52
N LEU A 660 -28.69 23.84 5.62
CA LEU A 660 -28.75 23.25 4.27
C LEU A 660 -27.46 23.55 3.47
N LEU A 661 -27.02 24.80 3.46
CA LEU A 661 -25.81 25.23 2.76
C LEU A 661 -24.56 24.60 3.38
N HIS A 662 -24.51 24.49 4.72
CA HIS A 662 -23.46 23.81 5.43
C HIS A 662 -23.35 22.33 5.01
N ASN A 663 -24.45 21.57 5.05
CA ASN A 663 -24.48 20.17 4.63
C ASN A 663 -24.14 20.00 3.14
N ALA A 664 -24.64 20.88 2.28
CA ALA A 664 -24.33 20.88 0.85
C ALA A 664 -22.83 21.14 0.60
N SER A 665 -22.22 22.07 1.32
CA SER A 665 -20.79 22.36 1.22
C SER A 665 -19.94 21.19 1.71
N THR A 666 -20.32 20.57 2.83
CA THR A 666 -19.67 19.37 3.37
C THR A 666 -19.69 18.23 2.38
N LEU A 667 -20.85 17.96 1.78
CA LEU A 667 -20.99 16.95 0.74
C LEU A 667 -20.13 17.28 -0.50
N ALA A 668 -20.18 18.52 -1.00
CA ALA A 668 -19.42 18.94 -2.16
C ALA A 668 -17.89 18.81 -1.95
N ILE A 669 -17.39 19.20 -0.77
CA ILE A 669 -15.98 19.07 -0.41
C ILE A 669 -15.59 17.59 -0.28
N SER A 670 -16.45 16.76 0.31
CA SER A 670 -16.22 15.33 0.46
C SER A 670 -16.20 14.62 -0.89
N LEU A 671 -17.15 14.90 -1.78
CA LEU A 671 -17.16 14.37 -3.14
C LEU A 671 -15.92 14.79 -3.95
N LYS A 672 -15.51 16.06 -3.82
CA LYS A 672 -14.26 16.54 -4.42
C LYS A 672 -13.04 15.82 -3.85
N SER A 673 -13.06 15.48 -2.57
CA SER A 673 -11.97 14.74 -1.91
C SER A 673 -11.86 13.30 -2.42
N MET A 674 -12.92 12.71 -2.97
CA MET A 674 -12.94 11.38 -3.59
C MET A 674 -12.35 11.34 -5.01
N THR A 675 -12.14 12.49 -5.66
CA THR A 675 -11.55 12.54 -7.01
C THR A 675 -10.05 12.27 -6.98
N ASN A 676 -9.50 11.86 -8.11
CA ASN A 676 -8.07 11.66 -8.25
C ASN A 676 -7.29 12.97 -7.97
N LEU A 677 -6.07 12.80 -7.50
CA LEU A 677 -5.16 13.88 -7.09
C LEU A 677 -4.35 14.38 -8.28
N LEU A 678 -3.86 13.44 -9.10
CA LEU A 678 -3.09 13.74 -10.29
C LEU A 678 -4.03 13.94 -11.50
N PRO A 679 -3.70 14.85 -12.43
CA PRO A 679 -4.42 14.99 -13.68
C PRO A 679 -4.19 13.79 -14.60
N ALA A 680 -5.21 13.36 -15.33
CA ALA A 680 -5.17 12.18 -16.22
C ALA A 680 -4.09 12.24 -17.34
N ALA A 681 -3.43 13.37 -17.53
CA ALA A 681 -2.39 13.59 -18.54
C ALA A 681 -0.95 13.65 -17.95
N ALA A 682 -0.77 13.32 -16.66
CA ALA A 682 0.54 13.36 -15.98
C ALA A 682 1.21 11.97 -15.90
N VAL A 683 0.74 11.02 -16.73
CA VAL A 683 1.28 9.64 -16.86
C VAL A 683 2.07 9.55 -18.16
#